data_f36df7887c009e23ea95663b538caa2c
#
_entry.id   f36df7887c009e23ea95663b538caa2c
#
_cell.length_a   1.000
_cell.length_b   1.000
_cell.length_c   1.000
_cell.angle_alpha   90.00
_cell.angle_beta   90.00
_cell.angle_gamma   90.00
#
_symmetry.space_group_name_H-M   'P 1'
#
loop_
_entity.id
_entity.type
_entity.pdbx_description
1 polymer ?
#
loop_
_entity_poly.entity_id
_entity_poly.type
_entity_poly.pdbx_seq_one_letter_code
_entity_poly.pdbx_strand_id
1 'polypeptide(L)'
;MDRFPEIFHKVVGELPAAGRLPPDQEFPFSTLRPVRDGFVQRSGVKSWYGVYGEKGPWIAFAPIFQIAHTQMLKATVPYLAEHFRVFTMDLRGNGRSDRPRGQEHYAFDEYYGDFLAALDATGVDCCALIGISATAMTALRFAAEHPERTSHVIVAGGYAHARVDDPRIAERVRAEGERMRTDWPKYLEWFFSMLFPEAHSTKPFEDGVRYGWASSGELVDWGRNGWLKSDVTELAKRVKCPTLVIHGDADKRVPIERGRAIQSLVPGARMLTVGGGGHLQPARDPVMFNRAVRDFVSGTPRGGTWVRAMSRRRRALFISSPIGMGHVQRDLAIAGELRKLQPDLDIDWFTVDPAARYLEQEGERLHPITRRLANESRHFEHVAGEHDLHAFFALRTMDEIMVRNFMTFSDLMDEEHYDLVIGDEAWDVDYYYHENPELKRQPFVFLTDFVGCLPMEAHDGREAHLCADRNADDIEHVARFPYVRDLALFVGNPEDVTDAPFGPGLPRIREWTDRNFAYTGYTLPFDPAAFSDTEKLRSRLGYKAKEKIAIAAVGGTAVGGKLLGKIAEAFPRMKKEVPELRMVLVAGPRLSADSLPKMEGLEVRPYVHNLFEHLACCDLALVQGGLSTTMELVATRRPFLSFPLARHFEQNVHVRKRLANYGADRSLAYAGLTPEALAQRALEAIHAPVCYKPVETDGAARAARRIAQVLDNRWWAKS
;
A
#
# COMPACT_ATOMS: atom_id res chain seq x y z
N MET A 1 -24.15 -2.96 22.10
CA MET A 1 -24.55 -2.00 21.05
C MET A 1 -24.16 -0.55 21.37
N ASP A 2 -23.65 -0.25 22.56
CA ASP A 2 -23.43 1.14 23.01
C ASP A 2 -21.99 1.68 22.87
N ARG A 3 -21.12 1.00 22.14
CA ARG A 3 -19.70 1.42 21.94
C ARG A 3 -19.42 2.16 20.62
N PHE A 4 -20.40 2.31 19.74
CA PHE A 4 -20.18 2.77 18.37
C PHE A 4 -20.13 4.29 18.13
N PRO A 5 -20.81 5.18 18.87
CA PRO A 5 -20.73 6.62 18.61
C PRO A 5 -19.32 7.22 18.74
N GLU A 6 -18.46 6.62 19.58
CA GLU A 6 -17.08 7.05 19.74
C GLU A 6 -16.14 6.62 18.61
N ILE A 7 -16.47 5.55 17.88
CA ILE A 7 -15.61 4.97 16.84
C ILE A 7 -15.63 5.81 15.56
N PHE A 8 -16.78 6.39 15.19
CA PHE A 8 -16.92 7.16 13.95
C PHE A 8 -15.89 8.31 13.88
N HIS A 9 -15.87 9.18 14.89
CA HIS A 9 -14.92 10.30 14.94
C HIS A 9 -13.46 9.86 15.10
N LYS A 10 -13.23 8.71 15.73
CA LYS A 10 -11.88 8.14 15.93
C LYS A 10 -11.34 7.44 14.68
N VAL A 11 -12.19 7.02 13.75
CA VAL A 11 -11.76 6.26 12.56
C VAL A 11 -11.88 7.09 11.29
N VAL A 12 -13.01 7.71 11.04
CA VAL A 12 -13.32 8.36 9.75
C VAL A 12 -12.71 9.76 9.62
N GLY A 13 -12.61 10.51 10.72
CA GLY A 13 -12.11 11.89 10.72
C GLY A 13 -13.03 12.87 9.98
N GLU A 14 -12.49 13.95 9.46
CA GLU A 14 -13.26 14.97 8.74
C GLU A 14 -13.76 14.44 7.39
N LEU A 15 -15.00 14.76 7.06
CA LEU A 15 -15.64 14.42 5.81
C LEU A 15 -15.93 15.69 4.99
N PRO A 16 -15.82 15.63 3.62
CA PRO A 16 -16.25 16.71 2.75
C PRO A 16 -17.75 16.94 2.87
N ALA A 17 -18.30 17.92 2.10
CA ALA A 17 -19.73 18.14 2.05
C ALA A 17 -20.46 16.88 1.59
N ALA A 18 -21.53 16.49 2.31
CA ALA A 18 -22.30 15.30 1.99
C ALA A 18 -22.90 15.34 0.56
N GLY A 19 -23.06 14.17 -0.04
CA GLY A 19 -23.70 14.02 -1.35
C GLY A 19 -22.80 14.35 -2.54
N ARG A 20 -21.50 14.53 -2.34
CA ARG A 20 -20.52 14.77 -3.40
C ARG A 20 -19.28 13.90 -3.24
N LEU A 21 -18.70 13.50 -4.37
CA LEU A 21 -17.35 12.93 -4.37
C LEU A 21 -16.34 14.00 -3.95
N PRO A 22 -15.25 13.63 -3.26
CA PRO A 22 -14.12 14.53 -3.05
C PRO A 22 -13.61 15.07 -4.39
N PRO A 23 -13.25 16.37 -4.46
CA PRO A 23 -12.83 17.03 -5.72
C PRO A 23 -11.56 16.41 -6.34
N ASP A 24 -10.73 15.77 -5.54
CA ASP A 24 -9.47 15.14 -5.91
C ASP A 24 -9.64 13.72 -6.48
N GLN A 25 -10.84 13.15 -6.44
CA GLN A 25 -11.13 11.83 -6.98
C GLN A 25 -11.60 11.89 -8.45
N GLU A 26 -10.67 12.20 -9.35
CA GLU A 26 -10.96 12.17 -10.78
C GLU A 26 -11.32 10.76 -11.28
N PHE A 27 -10.63 9.73 -10.76
CA PHE A 27 -10.85 8.32 -11.12
C PHE A 27 -11.07 7.45 -9.87
N PRO A 28 -11.77 6.29 -10.01
CA PRO A 28 -12.06 5.42 -8.87
C PRO A 28 -10.82 4.76 -8.24
N PHE A 29 -9.76 4.56 -9.04
CA PHE A 29 -8.56 3.84 -8.62
C PHE A 29 -7.32 4.72 -8.74
N SER A 30 -6.43 4.63 -7.76
CA SER A 30 -5.18 5.40 -7.73
C SER A 30 -4.11 4.77 -8.62
N THR A 31 -4.11 3.44 -8.74
CA THR A 31 -3.09 2.67 -9.46
C THR A 31 -3.47 2.33 -10.90
N LEU A 32 -4.71 2.59 -11.31
CA LEU A 32 -5.21 2.20 -12.62
C LEU A 32 -6.12 3.27 -13.22
N ARG A 33 -5.84 3.66 -14.47
CA ARG A 33 -6.71 4.53 -15.27
C ARG A 33 -7.62 3.69 -16.16
N PRO A 34 -8.86 4.12 -16.42
CA PRO A 34 -9.69 3.46 -17.41
C PRO A 34 -9.09 3.63 -18.81
N VAL A 35 -9.12 2.57 -19.61
CA VAL A 35 -8.81 2.66 -21.05
C VAL A 35 -9.92 3.36 -21.82
N ARG A 36 -11.13 3.35 -21.26
CA ARG A 36 -12.28 4.11 -21.74
C ARG A 36 -13.25 4.33 -20.58
N ASP A 37 -13.73 5.54 -20.42
CA ASP A 37 -14.80 5.90 -19.50
C ASP A 37 -15.77 6.88 -20.14
N GLY A 38 -16.91 7.09 -19.50
CA GLY A 38 -17.92 8.02 -19.99
C GLY A 38 -19.26 7.83 -19.29
N PHE A 39 -20.29 8.34 -19.95
CA PHE A 39 -21.66 8.26 -19.44
C PHE A 39 -22.58 7.61 -20.46
N VAL A 40 -23.44 6.73 -19.98
CA VAL A 40 -24.64 6.30 -20.71
C VAL A 40 -25.82 7.14 -20.22
N GLN A 41 -26.66 7.58 -21.16
CA GLN A 41 -27.86 8.34 -20.83
C GLN A 41 -29.11 7.54 -21.14
N ARG A 42 -29.94 7.34 -20.11
CA ARG A 42 -31.24 6.66 -20.23
C ARG A 42 -32.29 7.36 -19.39
N SER A 43 -33.47 7.62 -19.96
CA SER A 43 -34.60 8.29 -19.28
C SER A 43 -34.18 9.63 -18.61
N GLY A 44 -33.29 10.40 -19.28
CA GLY A 44 -32.81 11.69 -18.78
C GLY A 44 -31.74 11.62 -17.70
N VAL A 45 -31.33 10.43 -17.28
CA VAL A 45 -30.31 10.19 -16.24
C VAL A 45 -28.99 9.74 -16.88
N LYS A 46 -27.88 10.33 -16.47
CA LYS A 46 -26.52 9.94 -16.87
C LYS A 46 -25.91 9.04 -15.82
N SER A 47 -25.51 7.83 -16.24
CA SER A 47 -24.81 6.87 -15.39
C SER A 47 -23.38 6.69 -15.89
N TRP A 48 -22.40 6.86 -14.99
CA TRP A 48 -20.99 6.73 -15.33
C TRP A 48 -20.57 5.28 -15.46
N TYR A 49 -19.68 4.98 -16.41
CA TYR A 49 -19.00 3.69 -16.54
C TYR A 49 -17.49 3.85 -16.76
N GLY A 50 -16.72 2.80 -16.39
CA GLY A 50 -15.30 2.67 -16.68
C GLY A 50 -14.96 1.29 -17.21
N VAL A 51 -14.06 1.25 -18.20
CA VAL A 51 -13.51 0.02 -18.80
C VAL A 51 -12.01 0.00 -18.50
N TYR A 52 -11.52 -1.14 -18.03
CA TYR A 52 -10.12 -1.33 -17.62
C TYR A 52 -9.56 -2.60 -18.27
N GLY A 53 -8.23 -2.60 -18.49
CA GLY A 53 -7.58 -3.71 -19.17
C GLY A 53 -7.86 -3.74 -20.68
N GLU A 54 -6.85 -4.14 -21.44
CA GLU A 54 -6.89 -4.05 -22.91
C GLU A 54 -7.16 -5.41 -23.58
N LYS A 55 -6.99 -6.51 -22.85
CA LYS A 55 -7.00 -7.88 -23.40
C LYS A 55 -7.68 -8.89 -22.47
N GLY A 56 -7.92 -10.07 -22.99
CA GLY A 56 -8.57 -11.15 -22.26
C GLY A 56 -10.09 -11.12 -22.37
N PRO A 57 -10.79 -12.11 -21.78
CA PRO A 57 -12.25 -12.13 -21.72
C PRO A 57 -12.80 -10.98 -20.89
N TRP A 58 -14.10 -10.70 -21.03
CA TRP A 58 -14.76 -9.67 -20.27
C TRP A 58 -15.18 -10.15 -18.88
N ILE A 59 -14.93 -9.32 -17.88
CA ILE A 59 -15.59 -9.36 -16.57
C ILE A 59 -16.42 -8.10 -16.44
N ALA A 60 -17.71 -8.22 -16.13
CA ALA A 60 -18.59 -7.10 -15.84
C ALA A 60 -19.06 -7.17 -14.38
N PHE A 61 -18.73 -6.16 -13.59
CA PHE A 61 -19.33 -6.01 -12.29
C PHE A 61 -20.73 -5.42 -12.45
N ALA A 62 -21.74 -6.14 -11.96
CA ALA A 62 -23.02 -5.52 -11.70
C ALA A 62 -22.80 -4.35 -10.72
N PRO A 63 -23.35 -3.15 -11.01
CA PRO A 63 -22.97 -1.93 -10.27
C PRO A 63 -23.19 -2.10 -8.77
N ILE A 64 -22.26 -1.63 -7.95
CA ILE A 64 -22.39 -1.67 -6.50
C ILE A 64 -23.67 -0.93 -6.08
N PHE A 65 -24.41 -1.48 -5.11
CA PHE A 65 -25.61 -0.82 -4.59
C PHE A 65 -25.28 0.60 -4.09
N GLN A 66 -26.15 1.55 -4.35
CA GLN A 66 -25.90 2.99 -4.26
C GLN A 66 -25.49 3.55 -2.88
N ILE A 67 -25.34 2.74 -1.87
CA ILE A 67 -24.69 3.12 -0.60
C ILE A 67 -23.17 3.17 -0.77
N ALA A 68 -22.63 2.61 -1.85
CA ALA A 68 -21.25 2.70 -2.26
C ALA A 68 -21.17 2.92 -3.77
N HIS A 69 -19.99 2.95 -4.34
CA HIS A 69 -19.73 3.13 -5.77
C HIS A 69 -18.48 2.34 -6.21
N THR A 70 -18.10 2.45 -7.47
CA THR A 70 -17.00 1.68 -8.10
C THR A 70 -15.72 1.62 -7.27
N GLN A 71 -15.39 2.67 -6.51
CA GLN A 71 -14.16 2.70 -5.69
C GLN A 71 -14.12 1.60 -4.62
N MET A 72 -15.25 1.02 -4.22
CA MET A 72 -15.31 -0.16 -3.35
C MET A 72 -14.52 -1.36 -3.94
N LEU A 73 -14.27 -1.35 -5.24
CA LEU A 73 -13.56 -2.42 -5.98
C LEU A 73 -12.07 -2.14 -6.16
N LYS A 74 -11.49 -1.16 -5.45
CA LYS A 74 -10.07 -0.74 -5.60
C LYS A 74 -9.07 -1.87 -5.32
N ALA A 75 -9.42 -2.81 -4.46
CA ALA A 75 -8.58 -3.98 -4.16
C ALA A 75 -8.76 -5.14 -5.17
N THR A 76 -9.63 -4.99 -6.16
CA THR A 76 -10.02 -6.08 -7.08
C THR A 76 -9.79 -5.71 -8.55
N VAL A 77 -10.36 -4.58 -9.00
CA VAL A 77 -10.31 -4.20 -10.42
C VAL A 77 -8.90 -3.97 -10.92
N PRO A 78 -7.98 -3.29 -10.20
CA PRO A 78 -6.61 -3.10 -10.67
C PRO A 78 -5.86 -4.41 -10.96
N TYR A 79 -6.07 -5.44 -10.16
CA TYR A 79 -5.48 -6.75 -10.40
C TYR A 79 -6.17 -7.49 -11.55
N LEU A 80 -7.51 -7.56 -11.54
CA LEU A 80 -8.23 -8.30 -12.58
C LEU A 80 -8.00 -7.71 -13.98
N ALA A 81 -7.78 -6.41 -14.09
CA ALA A 81 -7.47 -5.73 -15.35
C ALA A 81 -6.13 -6.15 -15.99
N GLU A 82 -5.23 -6.78 -15.24
CA GLU A 82 -4.01 -7.38 -15.80
C GLU A 82 -4.31 -8.65 -16.64
N HIS A 83 -5.43 -9.31 -16.35
CA HIS A 83 -5.81 -10.59 -16.97
C HIS A 83 -7.05 -10.51 -17.87
N PHE A 84 -7.92 -9.52 -17.63
CA PHE A 84 -9.24 -9.40 -18.20
C PHE A 84 -9.53 -7.97 -18.67
N ARG A 85 -10.48 -7.82 -19.57
CA ARG A 85 -11.16 -6.53 -19.77
C ARG A 85 -12.24 -6.42 -18.71
N VAL A 86 -12.20 -5.38 -17.90
CA VAL A 86 -13.10 -5.23 -16.75
C VAL A 86 -14.01 -4.03 -16.97
N PHE A 87 -15.31 -4.25 -16.86
CA PHE A 87 -16.34 -3.22 -16.88
C PHE A 87 -16.84 -2.93 -15.47
N THR A 88 -16.96 -1.65 -15.13
CA THR A 88 -17.60 -1.16 -13.91
C THR A 88 -18.51 0.01 -14.22
N MET A 89 -19.48 0.28 -13.33
CA MET A 89 -20.36 1.45 -13.45
C MET A 89 -20.82 1.89 -12.06
N ASP A 90 -21.08 3.20 -11.92
CA ASP A 90 -21.74 3.76 -10.74
C ASP A 90 -23.25 3.82 -10.97
N LEU A 91 -24.01 3.34 -9.98
CA LEU A 91 -25.48 3.47 -10.03
C LEU A 91 -25.92 4.95 -9.92
N ARG A 92 -27.06 5.25 -10.55
CA ARG A 92 -27.75 6.52 -10.26
C ARG A 92 -27.92 6.67 -8.75
N GLY A 93 -27.67 7.88 -8.24
CA GLY A 93 -27.74 8.20 -6.81
C GLY A 93 -26.42 8.16 -6.06
N ASN A 94 -25.32 7.68 -6.65
CA ASN A 94 -23.99 7.73 -6.03
C ASN A 94 -22.86 7.86 -7.06
N GLY A 95 -21.65 7.97 -6.57
CA GLY A 95 -20.44 8.05 -7.38
C GLY A 95 -20.46 9.23 -8.34
N ARG A 96 -20.12 8.96 -9.58
CA ARG A 96 -20.09 9.94 -10.69
C ARG A 96 -21.40 10.07 -11.43
N SER A 97 -22.37 9.19 -11.12
CA SER A 97 -23.68 9.18 -11.78
C SER A 97 -24.61 10.27 -11.25
N ASP A 98 -25.61 10.62 -12.07
CA ASP A 98 -26.66 11.59 -11.69
C ASP A 98 -27.46 11.11 -10.46
N ARG A 99 -28.00 12.08 -9.74
CA ARG A 99 -28.83 11.90 -8.56
C ARG A 99 -30.24 12.45 -8.79
N PRO A 100 -31.06 11.78 -9.64
CA PRO A 100 -32.41 12.27 -9.92
C PRO A 100 -33.26 12.29 -8.66
N ARG A 101 -34.16 13.26 -8.54
CA ARG A 101 -35.11 13.34 -7.43
C ARG A 101 -36.36 12.57 -7.77
N GLY A 102 -36.91 11.87 -6.77
CA GLY A 102 -38.11 11.07 -6.89
C GLY A 102 -37.84 9.58 -6.86
N GLN A 103 -38.63 8.87 -6.05
CA GLN A 103 -38.47 7.42 -5.82
C GLN A 103 -38.67 6.59 -7.10
N GLU A 104 -39.47 7.09 -8.06
CA GLU A 104 -39.72 6.45 -9.36
C GLU A 104 -38.47 6.20 -10.17
N HIS A 105 -37.41 7.01 -9.99
CA HIS A 105 -36.14 6.84 -10.66
C HIS A 105 -35.29 5.69 -10.09
N TYR A 106 -35.70 5.08 -8.98
CA TYR A 106 -34.88 4.11 -8.22
C TYR A 106 -35.51 2.70 -8.18
N ALA A 107 -36.37 2.38 -9.14
CA ALA A 107 -36.90 1.04 -9.31
C ALA A 107 -35.81 0.07 -9.80
N PHE A 108 -35.92 -1.21 -9.44
CA PHE A 108 -34.97 -2.25 -9.88
C PHE A 108 -34.82 -2.30 -11.41
N ASP A 109 -35.92 -2.13 -12.16
CA ASP A 109 -35.88 -2.12 -13.63
C ASP A 109 -35.14 -0.91 -14.20
N GLU A 110 -35.12 0.22 -13.51
CA GLU A 110 -34.34 1.40 -13.91
C GLU A 110 -32.84 1.12 -13.78
N TYR A 111 -32.38 0.53 -12.68
CA TYR A 111 -31.01 0.13 -12.47
C TYR A 111 -30.56 -0.93 -13.48
N TYR A 112 -31.41 -1.93 -13.69
CA TYR A 112 -31.13 -3.00 -14.66
C TYR A 112 -31.05 -2.47 -16.09
N GLY A 113 -31.96 -1.56 -16.46
CA GLY A 113 -31.94 -0.92 -17.77
C GLY A 113 -30.70 -0.04 -18.02
N ASP A 114 -30.23 0.67 -17.00
CA ASP A 114 -28.98 1.44 -17.08
C ASP A 114 -27.78 0.52 -17.28
N PHE A 115 -27.74 -0.60 -16.58
CA PHE A 115 -26.66 -1.58 -16.71
C PHE A 115 -26.63 -2.19 -18.12
N LEU A 116 -27.77 -2.61 -18.66
CA LEU A 116 -27.87 -3.09 -20.04
C LEU A 116 -27.38 -2.05 -21.05
N ALA A 117 -27.90 -0.83 -20.95
CA ALA A 117 -27.51 0.25 -21.86
C ALA A 117 -26.00 0.57 -21.81
N ALA A 118 -25.40 0.46 -20.63
CA ALA A 118 -23.96 0.67 -20.47
C ALA A 118 -23.11 -0.47 -21.05
N LEU A 119 -23.53 -1.72 -20.90
CA LEU A 119 -22.87 -2.87 -21.55
C LEU A 119 -22.97 -2.77 -23.08
N ASP A 120 -24.13 -2.38 -23.62
CA ASP A 120 -24.33 -2.19 -25.06
C ASP A 120 -23.45 -1.05 -25.60
N ALA A 121 -23.44 0.10 -24.93
CA ALA A 121 -22.62 1.27 -25.30
C ALA A 121 -21.11 0.99 -25.26
N THR A 122 -20.69 0.03 -24.45
CA THR A 122 -19.28 -0.36 -24.29
C THR A 122 -18.87 -1.55 -25.14
N GLY A 123 -19.82 -2.21 -25.86
CA GLY A 123 -19.53 -3.36 -26.71
C GLY A 123 -19.14 -4.61 -25.91
N VAL A 124 -19.73 -4.80 -24.74
CA VAL A 124 -19.55 -6.01 -23.94
C VAL A 124 -20.52 -7.08 -24.46
N ASP A 125 -20.05 -7.90 -25.39
CA ASP A 125 -20.89 -8.90 -26.06
C ASP A 125 -21.14 -10.13 -25.18
N CYS A 126 -20.06 -10.66 -24.56
CA CYS A 126 -20.15 -11.81 -23.65
C CYS A 126 -19.18 -11.63 -22.48
N CYS A 127 -19.63 -11.79 -21.25
CA CYS A 127 -18.83 -11.54 -20.06
C CYS A 127 -19.08 -12.53 -18.92
N ALA A 128 -18.11 -12.64 -18.03
CA ALA A 128 -18.33 -13.15 -16.69
C ALA A 128 -18.96 -12.04 -15.84
N LEU A 129 -20.10 -12.31 -15.20
CA LEU A 129 -20.83 -11.35 -14.38
C LEU A 129 -20.47 -11.53 -12.92
N ILE A 130 -20.21 -10.43 -12.22
CA ILE A 130 -19.99 -10.43 -10.77
C ILE A 130 -21.06 -9.56 -10.11
N GLY A 131 -21.89 -10.18 -9.28
CA GLY A 131 -22.90 -9.49 -8.46
C GLY A 131 -22.54 -9.55 -6.97
N ILE A 132 -22.53 -8.41 -6.31
CA ILE A 132 -22.19 -8.30 -4.87
C ILE A 132 -23.43 -7.87 -4.09
N SER A 133 -23.77 -8.61 -3.02
CA SER A 133 -24.92 -8.29 -2.17
C SER A 133 -26.22 -8.20 -2.98
N ALA A 134 -26.93 -7.09 -2.93
CA ALA A 134 -28.18 -6.86 -3.66
C ALA A 134 -28.03 -7.03 -5.18
N THR A 135 -26.88 -6.64 -5.74
CA THR A 135 -26.69 -6.68 -7.19
C THR A 135 -26.42 -8.09 -7.76
N ALA A 136 -26.38 -9.10 -6.88
CA ALA A 136 -26.53 -10.51 -7.28
C ALA A 136 -27.81 -10.73 -8.09
N MET A 137 -28.90 -10.05 -7.74
CA MET A 137 -30.16 -10.14 -8.51
C MET A 137 -30.01 -9.61 -9.93
N THR A 138 -29.26 -8.54 -10.14
CA THR A 138 -28.92 -8.02 -11.48
C THR A 138 -28.13 -9.05 -12.30
N ALA A 139 -27.11 -9.66 -11.71
CA ALA A 139 -26.27 -10.64 -12.38
C ALA A 139 -27.07 -11.91 -12.73
N LEU A 140 -27.90 -12.44 -11.81
CA LEU A 140 -28.74 -13.61 -12.03
C LEU A 140 -29.80 -13.33 -13.09
N ARG A 141 -30.46 -12.16 -13.05
CA ARG A 141 -31.44 -11.77 -14.06
C ARG A 141 -30.83 -11.69 -15.45
N PHE A 142 -29.70 -10.98 -15.57
CA PHE A 142 -29.01 -10.86 -16.85
C PHE A 142 -28.61 -12.23 -17.42
N ALA A 143 -28.04 -13.10 -16.61
CA ALA A 143 -27.60 -14.43 -17.04
C ALA A 143 -28.79 -15.32 -17.48
N ALA A 144 -29.97 -15.13 -16.87
CA ALA A 144 -31.18 -15.87 -17.25
C ALA A 144 -31.85 -15.31 -18.50
N GLU A 145 -31.82 -14.00 -18.73
CA GLU A 145 -32.44 -13.32 -19.88
C GLU A 145 -31.50 -13.29 -21.10
N HIS A 146 -30.17 -13.26 -20.88
CA HIS A 146 -29.14 -13.17 -21.92
C HIS A 146 -28.08 -14.28 -21.78
N PRO A 147 -28.46 -15.58 -21.87
CA PRO A 147 -27.52 -16.69 -21.68
C PRO A 147 -26.39 -16.70 -22.71
N GLU A 148 -26.61 -16.17 -23.91
CA GLU A 148 -25.60 -16.04 -24.97
C GLU A 148 -24.55 -14.97 -24.68
N ARG A 149 -24.87 -14.02 -23.79
CA ARG A 149 -23.97 -12.92 -23.36
C ARG A 149 -23.29 -13.19 -22.01
N THR A 150 -23.51 -14.38 -21.42
CA THR A 150 -23.00 -14.70 -20.10
C THR A 150 -22.13 -15.93 -20.11
N SER A 151 -20.84 -15.78 -19.90
CA SER A 151 -19.90 -16.89 -19.79
C SER A 151 -19.88 -17.53 -18.41
N HIS A 152 -19.93 -16.73 -17.33
CA HIS A 152 -19.91 -17.16 -15.93
C HIS A 152 -20.75 -16.21 -15.08
N VAL A 153 -21.21 -16.68 -13.93
CA VAL A 153 -21.78 -15.83 -12.87
C VAL A 153 -21.03 -16.05 -11.56
N ILE A 154 -20.67 -14.97 -10.91
CA ILE A 154 -20.07 -14.96 -9.56
C ILE A 154 -20.96 -14.10 -8.67
N VAL A 155 -21.39 -14.67 -7.55
CA VAL A 155 -22.19 -13.97 -6.54
C VAL A 155 -21.41 -13.91 -5.24
N ALA A 156 -21.16 -12.70 -4.74
CA ALA A 156 -20.50 -12.49 -3.45
C ALA A 156 -21.47 -11.91 -2.40
N GLY A 157 -21.73 -12.62 -1.31
CA GLY A 157 -22.60 -12.19 -0.23
C GLY A 157 -24.02 -11.84 -0.68
N GLY A 158 -24.53 -12.47 -1.73
CA GLY A 158 -25.76 -12.07 -2.43
C GLY A 158 -27.00 -12.89 -2.09
N TYR A 159 -28.13 -12.48 -2.68
CA TYR A 159 -29.41 -13.13 -2.56
C TYR A 159 -30.23 -13.03 -3.86
N ALA A 160 -31.20 -13.95 -4.06
CA ALA A 160 -32.07 -14.00 -5.25
C ALA A 160 -33.38 -13.22 -5.08
N HIS A 161 -33.76 -12.82 -3.87
CA HIS A 161 -34.95 -12.00 -3.63
C HIS A 161 -34.76 -11.09 -2.44
N ALA A 162 -35.33 -9.89 -2.50
CA ALA A 162 -35.37 -8.92 -1.40
C ALA A 162 -36.72 -8.88 -0.68
N ARG A 163 -37.69 -9.72 -1.08
CA ARG A 163 -39.04 -9.77 -0.48
C ARG A 163 -38.98 -9.99 1.01
N VAL A 164 -39.84 -9.25 1.70
CA VAL A 164 -40.01 -9.27 3.15
C VAL A 164 -41.45 -9.69 3.43
N ASP A 165 -41.64 -10.97 3.71
CA ASP A 165 -42.95 -11.56 3.98
C ASP A 165 -43.26 -11.61 5.50
N ASP A 166 -42.23 -11.50 6.38
CA ASP A 166 -42.42 -11.44 7.85
C ASP A 166 -42.68 -9.99 8.30
N PRO A 167 -43.83 -9.72 8.96
CA PRO A 167 -44.19 -8.41 9.47
C PRO A 167 -43.13 -7.77 10.40
N ARG A 168 -42.43 -8.59 11.20
CA ARG A 168 -41.37 -8.11 12.09
C ARG A 168 -40.15 -7.63 11.31
N ILE A 169 -39.82 -8.29 10.19
CA ILE A 169 -38.74 -7.86 9.28
C ILE A 169 -39.21 -6.59 8.57
N ALA A 170 -40.48 -6.49 8.15
CA ALA A 170 -41.02 -5.30 7.50
C ALA A 170 -40.98 -4.06 8.43
N GLU A 171 -41.24 -4.22 9.71
CA GLU A 171 -41.12 -3.14 10.70
C GLU A 171 -39.66 -2.71 10.87
N ARG A 172 -38.72 -3.66 10.96
CA ARG A 172 -37.29 -3.38 11.03
C ARG A 172 -36.80 -2.65 9.79
N VAL A 173 -37.25 -3.04 8.61
CA VAL A 173 -36.93 -2.37 7.33
C VAL A 173 -37.46 -0.94 7.32
N ARG A 174 -38.66 -0.67 7.83
CA ARG A 174 -39.21 0.70 7.97
C ARG A 174 -38.38 1.55 8.91
N ALA A 175 -38.04 1.03 10.09
CA ALA A 175 -37.21 1.72 11.08
C ALA A 175 -35.81 2.01 10.54
N GLU A 176 -35.26 1.09 9.75
CA GLU A 176 -33.98 1.29 9.05
C GLU A 176 -34.06 2.45 8.06
N GLY A 177 -35.11 2.55 7.24
CA GLY A 177 -35.35 3.66 6.31
C GLY A 177 -35.56 5.01 7.01
N GLU A 178 -36.26 5.04 8.12
CA GLU A 178 -36.39 6.25 8.93
C GLU A 178 -35.01 6.73 9.42
N ARG A 179 -34.20 5.82 9.95
CA ARG A 179 -32.82 6.15 10.38
C ARG A 179 -31.96 6.69 9.25
N MET A 180 -32.06 6.12 8.05
CA MET A 180 -31.37 6.64 6.86
C MET A 180 -31.70 8.11 6.61
N ARG A 181 -32.99 8.47 6.69
CA ARG A 181 -33.47 9.83 6.41
C ARG A 181 -33.17 10.83 7.53
N THR A 182 -33.18 10.37 8.79
CA THR A 182 -33.11 11.25 9.97
C THR A 182 -31.68 11.40 10.52
N ASP A 183 -30.84 10.36 10.39
CA ASP A 183 -29.47 10.37 10.93
C ASP A 183 -28.52 9.55 10.03
N TRP A 184 -28.20 10.13 8.88
CA TRP A 184 -27.38 9.49 7.87
C TRP A 184 -25.97 9.09 8.38
N PRO A 185 -25.22 9.93 9.14
CA PRO A 185 -23.93 9.56 9.68
C PRO A 185 -23.98 8.31 10.56
N LYS A 186 -24.91 8.27 11.53
CA LYS A 186 -25.06 7.10 12.40
C LYS A 186 -25.57 5.86 11.67
N TYR A 187 -26.36 6.06 10.61
CA TYR A 187 -26.77 4.95 9.76
C TYR A 187 -25.56 4.33 9.04
N LEU A 188 -24.68 5.15 8.45
CA LEU A 188 -23.49 4.67 7.77
C LEU A 188 -22.55 3.93 8.74
N GLU A 189 -22.32 4.49 9.93
CA GLU A 189 -21.54 3.84 10.98
C GLU A 189 -22.09 2.46 11.33
N TRP A 190 -23.36 2.38 11.64
CA TRP A 190 -24.04 1.13 11.96
C TRP A 190 -23.99 0.15 10.78
N PHE A 191 -24.28 0.61 9.57
CA PHE A 191 -24.33 -0.23 8.38
C PHE A 191 -22.96 -0.86 8.08
N PHE A 192 -21.91 -0.04 7.99
CA PHE A 192 -20.57 -0.55 7.64
C PHE A 192 -19.93 -1.37 8.78
N SER A 193 -20.31 -1.14 10.03
CA SER A 193 -19.88 -2.01 11.14
C SER A 193 -20.47 -3.43 11.05
N MET A 194 -21.61 -3.60 10.38
CA MET A 194 -22.15 -4.93 10.10
C MET A 194 -21.48 -5.61 8.90
N LEU A 195 -21.01 -4.81 7.94
CA LEU A 195 -20.36 -5.32 6.74
C LEU A 195 -18.94 -5.79 7.02
N PHE A 196 -18.26 -5.15 7.97
CA PHE A 196 -16.88 -5.44 8.38
C PHE A 196 -16.85 -5.80 9.88
N PRO A 197 -17.35 -7.00 10.25
CA PRO A 197 -17.39 -7.43 11.64
C PRO A 197 -16.06 -7.97 12.18
N GLU A 198 -15.07 -8.17 11.30
CA GLU A 198 -13.77 -8.72 11.61
C GLU A 198 -12.92 -7.71 12.38
N ALA A 199 -12.02 -8.22 13.24
CA ALA A 199 -11.05 -7.38 13.93
C ALA A 199 -10.19 -6.57 12.92
N HIS A 200 -9.67 -5.45 13.35
CA HIS A 200 -8.75 -4.59 12.59
C HIS A 200 -9.28 -4.14 11.21
N SER A 201 -10.60 -4.12 11.01
CA SER A 201 -11.25 -3.68 9.77
C SER A 201 -11.47 -2.16 9.69
N THR A 202 -10.66 -1.36 10.38
CA THR A 202 -10.83 0.11 10.45
C THR A 202 -10.66 0.79 9.10
N LYS A 203 -9.79 0.27 8.21
CA LYS A 203 -9.59 0.86 6.87
C LYS A 203 -10.78 0.60 5.94
N PRO A 204 -11.26 -0.65 5.72
CA PRO A 204 -12.44 -0.88 4.89
C PRO A 204 -13.71 -0.25 5.48
N PHE A 205 -13.83 -0.14 6.80
CA PHE A 205 -14.91 0.61 7.45
C PHE A 205 -14.87 2.10 7.10
N GLU A 206 -13.71 2.76 7.26
CA GLU A 206 -13.50 4.16 6.90
C GLU A 206 -13.87 4.43 5.44
N ASP A 207 -13.38 3.60 4.54
CA ASP A 207 -13.65 3.70 3.11
C ASP A 207 -15.15 3.55 2.81
N GLY A 208 -15.80 2.55 3.40
CA GLY A 208 -17.23 2.33 3.24
C GLY A 208 -18.04 3.55 3.65
N VAL A 209 -17.76 4.14 4.81
CA VAL A 209 -18.43 5.36 5.28
C VAL A 209 -18.21 6.52 4.30
N ARG A 210 -16.99 6.71 3.80
CA ARG A 210 -16.68 7.75 2.81
C ARG A 210 -17.44 7.56 1.49
N TYR A 211 -17.58 6.32 1.03
CA TYR A 211 -18.36 6.00 -0.17
C TYR A 211 -19.85 6.27 0.02
N GLY A 212 -20.40 5.93 1.18
CA GLY A 212 -21.78 6.24 1.52
C GLY A 212 -22.04 7.73 1.66
N TRP A 213 -21.05 8.47 2.18
CA TRP A 213 -21.12 9.91 2.31
C TRP A 213 -21.27 10.66 0.99
N ALA A 214 -20.80 10.09 -0.11
CA ALA A 214 -21.01 10.60 -1.46
C ALA A 214 -22.46 10.52 -1.97
N SER A 215 -23.37 9.87 -1.22
CA SER A 215 -24.81 9.81 -1.46
C SER A 215 -25.58 10.51 -0.33
N SER A 216 -26.85 10.21 -0.16
CA SER A 216 -27.67 10.66 0.96
C SER A 216 -28.61 9.55 1.44
N GLY A 217 -29.04 9.65 2.70
CA GLY A 217 -29.97 8.69 3.27
C GLY A 217 -31.29 8.61 2.52
N GLU A 218 -31.80 9.72 1.98
CA GLU A 218 -33.01 9.75 1.17
C GLU A 218 -32.85 8.95 -0.13
N LEU A 219 -31.77 9.20 -0.87
CA LEU A 219 -31.48 8.49 -2.13
C LEU A 219 -31.29 7.00 -1.93
N VAL A 220 -30.57 6.61 -0.87
CA VAL A 220 -30.34 5.19 -0.56
C VAL A 220 -31.63 4.51 -0.09
N ASP A 221 -32.48 5.21 0.65
CA ASP A 221 -33.80 4.68 1.04
C ASP A 221 -34.72 4.48 -0.17
N TRP A 222 -34.77 5.42 -1.12
CA TRP A 222 -35.52 5.23 -2.37
C TRP A 222 -35.03 4.00 -3.15
N GLY A 223 -33.73 3.86 -3.31
CA GLY A 223 -33.17 2.70 -3.98
C GLY A 223 -33.47 1.40 -3.28
N ARG A 224 -33.28 1.35 -1.96
CA ARG A 224 -33.62 0.18 -1.18
C ARG A 224 -35.09 -0.21 -1.37
N ASN A 225 -36.00 0.74 -1.31
CA ASN A 225 -37.43 0.51 -1.51
C ASN A 225 -37.73 0.00 -2.92
N GLY A 226 -36.98 0.44 -3.94
CA GLY A 226 -37.06 -0.08 -5.30
C GLY A 226 -36.66 -1.55 -5.43
N TRP A 227 -35.70 -2.00 -4.62
CA TRP A 227 -35.23 -3.39 -4.61
C TRP A 227 -36.08 -4.34 -3.76
N LEU A 228 -36.74 -3.84 -2.70
CA LEU A 228 -37.49 -4.68 -1.72
C LEU A 228 -38.62 -5.50 -2.34
N LYS A 229 -39.10 -5.12 -3.52
CA LYS A 229 -40.16 -5.85 -4.24
C LYS A 229 -39.61 -6.85 -5.27
N SER A 230 -38.29 -6.88 -5.44
CA SER A 230 -37.63 -7.66 -6.48
C SER A 230 -37.43 -9.10 -6.05
N ASP A 231 -37.75 -10.01 -6.97
CA ASP A 231 -37.57 -11.44 -6.80
C ASP A 231 -37.14 -12.06 -8.14
N VAL A 232 -35.92 -12.60 -8.18
CA VAL A 232 -35.38 -13.27 -9.36
C VAL A 232 -35.22 -14.78 -9.15
N THR A 233 -35.90 -15.34 -8.16
CA THR A 233 -35.81 -16.77 -7.80
C THR A 233 -36.11 -17.68 -9.00
N GLU A 234 -37.18 -17.41 -9.75
CA GLU A 234 -37.55 -18.21 -10.92
C GLU A 234 -36.59 -17.99 -12.09
N LEU A 235 -36.05 -16.79 -12.24
CA LEU A 235 -35.01 -16.51 -13.23
C LEU A 235 -33.70 -17.24 -12.89
N ALA A 236 -33.30 -17.27 -11.63
CA ALA A 236 -32.08 -17.96 -11.19
C ALA A 236 -32.05 -19.45 -11.60
N LYS A 237 -33.19 -20.12 -11.61
CA LYS A 237 -33.33 -21.50 -12.08
C LYS A 237 -33.01 -21.69 -13.59
N ARG A 238 -33.07 -20.59 -14.36
CA ARG A 238 -32.84 -20.58 -15.82
C ARG A 238 -31.39 -20.24 -16.19
N VAL A 239 -30.53 -19.90 -15.21
CA VAL A 239 -29.10 -19.65 -15.44
C VAL A 239 -28.43 -20.94 -15.91
N LYS A 240 -27.71 -20.87 -17.03
CA LYS A 240 -27.10 -22.06 -17.69
C LYS A 240 -25.57 -22.09 -17.59
N CYS A 241 -24.95 -20.93 -17.34
CA CYS A 241 -23.50 -20.84 -17.30
C CYS A 241 -22.95 -21.30 -15.94
N PRO A 242 -21.65 -21.65 -15.87
CA PRO A 242 -20.98 -21.93 -14.61
C PRO A 242 -21.21 -20.80 -13.60
N THR A 243 -21.59 -21.16 -12.37
CA THR A 243 -21.90 -20.20 -11.32
C THR A 243 -21.12 -20.50 -10.05
N LEU A 244 -20.49 -19.48 -9.46
CA LEU A 244 -19.78 -19.52 -8.18
C LEU A 244 -20.44 -18.58 -7.17
N VAL A 245 -20.82 -19.13 -6.02
CA VAL A 245 -21.31 -18.35 -4.89
C VAL A 245 -20.18 -18.25 -3.86
N ILE A 246 -19.76 -17.04 -3.52
CA ILE A 246 -18.78 -16.75 -2.46
C ILE A 246 -19.53 -16.11 -1.29
N HIS A 247 -19.43 -16.66 -0.07
CA HIS A 247 -20.19 -16.16 1.06
C HIS A 247 -19.48 -16.40 2.37
N GLY A 248 -19.38 -15.34 3.20
CA GLY A 248 -18.85 -15.44 4.56
C GLY A 248 -19.87 -16.09 5.51
N ASP A 249 -19.42 -17.01 6.38
CA ASP A 249 -20.32 -17.64 7.34
C ASP A 249 -20.61 -16.79 8.58
N ALA A 250 -19.84 -15.72 8.79
CA ALA A 250 -20.06 -14.70 9.82
C ALA A 250 -20.75 -13.43 9.28
N ASP A 251 -21.30 -13.46 8.06
CA ASP A 251 -22.00 -12.33 7.44
C ASP A 251 -23.23 -11.91 8.26
N LYS A 252 -23.16 -10.73 8.88
CA LYS A 252 -24.22 -10.17 9.71
C LYS A 252 -25.30 -9.41 8.91
N ARG A 253 -25.03 -9.11 7.64
CA ARG A 253 -25.96 -8.38 6.77
C ARG A 253 -26.86 -9.31 5.97
N VAL A 254 -26.25 -10.31 5.33
CA VAL A 254 -26.94 -11.32 4.51
C VAL A 254 -26.53 -12.70 5.02
N PRO A 255 -27.41 -13.39 5.74
CA PRO A 255 -27.10 -14.72 6.28
C PRO A 255 -26.70 -15.71 5.16
N ILE A 256 -25.74 -16.59 5.44
CA ILE A 256 -25.16 -17.55 4.48
C ILE A 256 -26.23 -18.43 3.82
N GLU A 257 -27.36 -18.65 4.51
CA GLU A 257 -28.49 -19.41 3.97
C GLU A 257 -29.04 -18.81 2.67
N ARG A 258 -28.88 -17.50 2.46
CA ARG A 258 -29.28 -16.81 1.24
C ARG A 258 -28.35 -17.18 0.08
N GLY A 259 -27.05 -17.32 0.34
CA GLY A 259 -26.07 -17.84 -0.64
C GLY A 259 -26.32 -19.31 -0.96
N ARG A 260 -26.58 -20.13 0.06
CA ARG A 260 -26.97 -21.55 -0.11
C ARG A 260 -28.26 -21.71 -0.92
N ALA A 261 -29.22 -20.79 -0.74
CA ALA A 261 -30.43 -20.77 -1.56
C ALA A 261 -30.09 -20.51 -3.04
N ILE A 262 -29.22 -19.57 -3.38
CA ILE A 262 -28.77 -19.36 -4.77
C ILE A 262 -28.08 -20.62 -5.30
N GLN A 263 -27.19 -21.24 -4.54
CA GLN A 263 -26.52 -22.49 -4.92
C GLN A 263 -27.53 -23.59 -5.25
N SER A 264 -28.61 -23.70 -4.49
CA SER A 264 -29.65 -24.70 -4.71
C SER A 264 -30.55 -24.36 -5.90
N LEU A 265 -30.75 -23.07 -6.22
CA LEU A 265 -31.60 -22.60 -7.31
C LEU A 265 -30.93 -22.74 -8.67
N VAL A 266 -29.61 -22.42 -8.75
CA VAL A 266 -28.86 -22.41 -10.03
C VAL A 266 -28.27 -23.77 -10.29
N PRO A 267 -28.63 -24.44 -11.40
CA PRO A 267 -28.10 -25.76 -11.71
C PRO A 267 -26.56 -25.78 -11.81
N GLY A 268 -25.92 -26.68 -11.06
CA GLY A 268 -24.47 -26.84 -11.07
C GLY A 268 -23.67 -25.73 -10.39
N ALA A 269 -24.31 -24.83 -9.66
CA ALA A 269 -23.61 -23.78 -8.90
C ALA A 269 -22.70 -24.36 -7.81
N ARG A 270 -21.49 -23.84 -7.72
CA ARG A 270 -20.52 -24.15 -6.66
C ARG A 270 -20.56 -23.08 -5.58
N MET A 271 -20.22 -23.45 -4.35
CA MET A 271 -20.12 -22.51 -3.25
C MET A 271 -18.72 -22.53 -2.66
N LEU A 272 -18.17 -21.34 -2.45
CA LEU A 272 -16.98 -21.08 -1.67
C LEU A 272 -17.41 -20.38 -0.39
N THR A 273 -17.35 -21.09 0.73
CA THR A 273 -17.61 -20.52 2.05
C THR A 273 -16.35 -19.92 2.60
N VAL A 274 -16.42 -18.66 3.06
CA VAL A 274 -15.32 -17.97 3.74
C VAL A 274 -15.55 -18.10 5.25
N GLY A 275 -14.79 -18.97 5.89
CA GLY A 275 -14.91 -19.21 7.34
C GLY A 275 -14.52 -17.97 8.14
N GLY A 276 -15.40 -17.53 9.05
CA GLY A 276 -15.21 -16.28 9.81
C GLY A 276 -15.38 -15.00 9.00
N GLY A 277 -15.60 -15.10 7.68
CA GLY A 277 -15.70 -13.93 6.80
C GLY A 277 -17.04 -13.20 6.92
N GLY A 278 -17.00 -11.86 6.80
CA GLY A 278 -18.16 -10.98 6.82
C GLY A 278 -18.83 -10.85 5.44
N HIS A 279 -19.37 -9.65 5.17
CA HIS A 279 -20.24 -9.43 4.00
C HIS A 279 -19.49 -9.08 2.71
N LEU A 280 -18.40 -8.33 2.79
CA LEU A 280 -17.72 -7.75 1.63
C LEU A 280 -16.34 -8.35 1.39
N GLN A 281 -16.28 -9.61 0.92
CA GLN A 281 -15.04 -10.32 0.61
C GLN A 281 -14.13 -9.54 -0.37
N PRO A 282 -14.63 -8.86 -1.42
CA PRO A 282 -13.76 -8.09 -2.32
C PRO A 282 -12.97 -6.97 -1.63
N ALA A 283 -13.48 -6.46 -0.50
CA ALA A 283 -12.84 -5.38 0.24
C ALA A 283 -12.04 -5.88 1.46
N ARG A 284 -12.47 -6.95 2.12
CA ARG A 284 -11.82 -7.48 3.34
C ARG A 284 -10.83 -8.62 3.06
N ASP A 285 -11.20 -9.51 2.14
CA ASP A 285 -10.42 -10.71 1.77
C ASP A 285 -10.03 -10.67 0.29
N PRO A 286 -9.39 -9.57 -0.20
CA PRO A 286 -9.21 -9.32 -1.63
C PRO A 286 -8.34 -10.38 -2.30
N VAL A 287 -7.34 -10.93 -1.62
CA VAL A 287 -6.43 -11.94 -2.17
C VAL A 287 -7.20 -13.21 -2.51
N MET A 288 -7.97 -13.75 -1.56
CA MET A 288 -8.80 -14.93 -1.78
C MET A 288 -9.83 -14.68 -2.88
N PHE A 289 -10.53 -13.54 -2.83
CA PHE A 289 -11.55 -13.19 -3.81
C PHE A 289 -10.99 -13.08 -5.22
N ASN A 290 -9.90 -12.34 -5.40
CA ASN A 290 -9.25 -12.13 -6.69
C ASN A 290 -8.76 -13.46 -7.31
N ARG A 291 -8.15 -14.32 -6.50
CA ARG A 291 -7.72 -15.66 -6.96
C ARG A 291 -8.92 -16.51 -7.34
N ALA A 292 -9.97 -16.55 -6.54
CA ALA A 292 -11.18 -17.31 -6.83
C ALA A 292 -11.85 -16.87 -8.13
N VAL A 293 -11.97 -15.55 -8.37
CA VAL A 293 -12.52 -14.99 -9.61
C VAL A 293 -11.64 -15.34 -10.81
N ARG A 294 -10.32 -15.08 -10.71
CA ARG A 294 -9.36 -15.38 -11.79
C ARG A 294 -9.43 -16.86 -12.19
N ASP A 295 -9.31 -17.74 -11.23
CA ASP A 295 -9.22 -19.18 -11.48
C ASP A 295 -10.56 -19.74 -12.00
N PHE A 296 -11.68 -19.22 -11.52
CA PHE A 296 -13.00 -19.63 -11.99
C PHE A 296 -13.30 -19.21 -13.42
N VAL A 297 -12.93 -17.98 -13.80
CA VAL A 297 -13.18 -17.44 -15.14
C VAL A 297 -12.17 -17.96 -16.17
N SER A 298 -10.90 -18.10 -15.77
CA SER A 298 -9.86 -18.58 -16.70
C SER A 298 -9.97 -20.06 -17.03
N GLY A 299 -10.51 -20.87 -16.13
CA GLY A 299 -10.80 -22.30 -16.36
C GLY A 299 -9.59 -23.20 -16.63
N THR A 300 -8.38 -22.67 -16.58
CA THR A 300 -7.15 -23.38 -16.94
C THR A 300 -6.20 -23.50 -15.77
N PRO A 301 -5.76 -24.73 -15.42
CA PRO A 301 -4.50 -24.89 -14.71
C PRO A 301 -3.40 -24.26 -15.58
N ARG A 302 -2.63 -23.32 -15.04
CA ARG A 302 -1.48 -22.76 -15.76
C ARG A 302 -0.51 -23.90 -16.07
N GLY A 303 -0.26 -24.14 -17.35
CA GLY A 303 0.78 -25.07 -17.81
C GLY A 303 2.15 -24.44 -17.50
N GLY A 304 3.02 -25.19 -16.88
CA GLY A 304 4.39 -24.76 -16.57
C GLY A 304 5.40 -25.82 -16.97
N THR A 305 6.66 -25.43 -17.15
CA THR A 305 7.77 -26.37 -17.34
C THR A 305 8.18 -26.91 -15.99
N TRP A 306 8.00 -28.22 -15.77
CA TRP A 306 8.53 -28.88 -14.59
C TRP A 306 10.02 -29.16 -14.77
N VAL A 307 10.86 -28.68 -13.86
CA VAL A 307 12.30 -28.94 -13.84
C VAL A 307 12.63 -29.78 -12.61
N ARG A 308 13.38 -30.88 -12.80
CA ARG A 308 13.82 -31.71 -11.69
C ARG A 308 14.64 -30.88 -10.68
N ALA A 309 14.33 -31.00 -9.39
CA ALA A 309 14.94 -30.21 -8.33
C ALA A 309 16.49 -30.21 -8.38
N MET A 310 17.09 -31.40 -8.63
CA MET A 310 18.56 -31.55 -8.74
C MET A 310 19.17 -30.93 -10.00
N SER A 311 18.36 -30.54 -10.98
CA SER A 311 18.82 -29.94 -12.26
C SER A 311 18.59 -28.43 -12.31
N ARG A 312 17.96 -27.83 -11.29
CA ARG A 312 17.75 -26.39 -11.22
C ARG A 312 18.79 -25.73 -10.31
N ARG A 313 19.18 -24.52 -10.68
CA ARG A 313 19.96 -23.66 -9.79
C ARG A 313 19.08 -23.16 -8.65
N ARG A 314 19.69 -22.90 -7.50
CA ARG A 314 18.99 -22.23 -6.39
C ARG A 314 18.66 -20.80 -6.79
N ARG A 315 17.46 -20.35 -6.47
CA ARG A 315 17.00 -18.99 -6.79
C ARG A 315 16.44 -18.31 -5.55
N ALA A 316 16.81 -17.05 -5.36
CA ALA A 316 16.19 -16.17 -4.38
C ALA A 316 15.50 -15.00 -5.10
N LEU A 317 14.34 -14.60 -4.59
CA LEU A 317 13.71 -13.36 -4.95
C LEU A 317 14.01 -12.33 -3.89
N PHE A 318 14.66 -11.23 -4.26
CA PHE A 318 14.93 -10.12 -3.35
C PHE A 318 13.96 -8.97 -3.65
N ILE A 319 13.06 -8.67 -2.69
CA ILE A 319 12.11 -7.57 -2.74
C ILE A 319 12.74 -6.40 -2.00
N SER A 320 12.99 -5.30 -2.70
CA SER A 320 13.59 -4.10 -2.13
C SER A 320 12.59 -2.96 -2.12
N SER A 321 12.43 -2.32 -0.97
CA SER A 321 11.51 -1.17 -0.85
C SER A 321 11.96 -0.02 -1.76
N PRO A 322 11.07 0.53 -2.60
CA PRO A 322 11.41 1.64 -3.48
C PRO A 322 11.29 3.01 -2.81
N ILE A 323 10.88 3.07 -1.54
CA ILE A 323 10.57 4.33 -0.84
C ILE A 323 11.84 5.17 -0.66
N GLY A 324 13.00 4.54 -0.50
CA GLY A 324 14.28 5.23 -0.36
C GLY A 324 15.44 4.50 -1.02
N MET A 325 16.44 5.26 -1.51
CA MET A 325 17.65 4.69 -2.10
C MET A 325 18.49 3.89 -1.11
N GLY A 326 18.36 4.18 0.18
CA GLY A 326 19.10 3.49 1.23
C GLY A 326 18.76 2.02 1.36
N HIS A 327 17.50 1.64 1.11
CA HIS A 327 17.05 0.24 1.12
C HIS A 327 17.82 -0.57 0.06
N VAL A 328 17.76 -0.16 -1.19
CA VAL A 328 18.40 -0.88 -2.29
C VAL A 328 19.92 -0.99 -2.12
N GLN A 329 20.57 0.02 -1.54
CA GLN A 329 22.02 -0.01 -1.29
C GLN A 329 22.39 -1.02 -0.21
N ARG A 330 21.64 -1.07 0.91
CA ARG A 330 21.87 -2.08 1.95
C ARG A 330 21.55 -3.49 1.46
N ASP A 331 20.53 -3.63 0.63
CA ASP A 331 20.10 -4.91 0.06
C ASP A 331 21.17 -5.48 -0.88
N LEU A 332 21.77 -4.62 -1.71
CA LEU A 332 22.91 -4.99 -2.55
C LEU A 332 24.12 -5.43 -1.72
N ALA A 333 24.40 -4.74 -0.62
CA ALA A 333 25.49 -5.15 0.29
C ALA A 333 25.22 -6.55 0.89
N ILE A 334 23.99 -6.79 1.33
CA ILE A 334 23.57 -8.12 1.85
C ILE A 334 23.63 -9.17 0.74
N ALA A 335 23.13 -8.89 -0.46
CA ALA A 335 23.18 -9.80 -1.61
C ALA A 335 24.63 -10.13 -2.01
N GLY A 336 25.54 -9.13 -1.99
CA GLY A 336 26.96 -9.32 -2.24
C GLY A 336 27.61 -10.28 -1.24
N GLU A 337 27.32 -10.14 0.06
CA GLU A 337 27.81 -11.05 1.09
C GLU A 337 27.15 -12.44 0.98
N LEU A 338 25.87 -12.50 0.63
CA LEU A 338 25.16 -13.76 0.46
C LEU A 338 25.73 -14.58 -0.70
N ARG A 339 26.09 -13.95 -1.83
CA ARG A 339 26.74 -14.61 -2.98
C ARG A 339 28.13 -15.20 -2.63
N LYS A 340 28.85 -14.60 -1.67
CA LYS A 340 30.13 -15.18 -1.19
C LYS A 340 29.88 -16.49 -0.42
N LEU A 341 28.78 -16.59 0.31
CA LEU A 341 28.40 -17.77 1.07
C LEU A 341 27.69 -18.82 0.21
N GLN A 342 26.97 -18.40 -0.81
CA GLN A 342 26.12 -19.21 -1.68
C GLN A 342 26.43 -18.87 -3.17
N PRO A 343 27.59 -19.30 -3.73
CA PRO A 343 28.02 -18.92 -5.08
C PRO A 343 27.07 -19.40 -6.19
N ASP A 344 26.27 -20.44 -5.93
CA ASP A 344 25.32 -21.02 -6.87
C ASP A 344 23.92 -20.39 -6.80
N LEU A 345 23.74 -19.36 -5.97
CA LEU A 345 22.46 -18.68 -5.79
C LEU A 345 22.27 -17.61 -6.84
N ASP A 346 21.25 -17.80 -7.68
CA ASP A 346 20.77 -16.75 -8.58
C ASP A 346 19.78 -15.86 -7.82
N ILE A 347 19.97 -14.54 -7.89
CA ILE A 347 19.10 -13.54 -7.25
C ILE A 347 18.37 -12.77 -8.32
N ASP A 348 17.05 -12.80 -8.29
CA ASP A 348 16.16 -11.92 -9.04
C ASP A 348 15.66 -10.81 -8.13
N TRP A 349 15.54 -9.59 -8.68
CA TRP A 349 15.06 -8.44 -7.93
C TRP A 349 13.63 -8.08 -8.29
N PHE A 350 12.86 -7.71 -7.25
CA PHE A 350 11.46 -7.37 -7.35
C PHE A 350 11.22 -6.01 -6.70
N THR A 351 11.19 -4.96 -7.51
CA THR A 351 11.03 -3.56 -7.07
C THR A 351 10.67 -2.66 -8.25
N VAL A 352 10.44 -1.37 -7.99
CA VAL A 352 10.16 -0.32 -8.97
C VAL A 352 11.09 0.88 -8.80
N ASP A 353 11.01 1.86 -9.72
CA ASP A 353 11.78 3.10 -9.61
C ASP A 353 11.49 3.87 -8.30
N PRO A 354 12.55 4.43 -7.64
CA PRO A 354 13.92 4.63 -8.16
C PRO A 354 14.87 3.45 -7.91
N ALA A 355 14.53 2.50 -7.04
CA ALA A 355 15.38 1.36 -6.69
C ALA A 355 15.71 0.48 -7.91
N ALA A 356 14.72 0.26 -8.80
CA ALA A 356 14.89 -0.52 -10.02
C ALA A 356 16.03 0.02 -10.90
N ARG A 357 16.05 1.31 -11.14
CA ARG A 357 17.10 1.97 -11.94
C ARG A 357 18.48 1.85 -11.31
N TYR A 358 18.56 1.93 -9.98
CA TYR A 358 19.82 1.75 -9.26
C TYR A 358 20.37 0.33 -9.46
N LEU A 359 19.53 -0.69 -9.31
CA LEU A 359 19.87 -2.08 -9.51
C LEU A 359 20.34 -2.37 -10.94
N GLU A 360 19.66 -1.81 -11.96
CA GLU A 360 20.08 -1.93 -13.35
C GLU A 360 21.46 -1.32 -13.61
N GLN A 361 21.80 -0.18 -12.98
CA GLN A 361 23.10 0.45 -13.06
C GLN A 361 24.22 -0.40 -12.40
N GLU A 362 23.87 -1.15 -11.35
CA GLU A 362 24.77 -2.12 -10.70
C GLU A 362 24.83 -3.47 -11.43
N GLY A 363 24.11 -3.62 -12.55
CA GLY A 363 24.11 -4.85 -13.36
C GLY A 363 23.24 -5.98 -12.80
N GLU A 364 22.36 -5.66 -11.91
CA GLU A 364 21.43 -6.61 -11.29
C GLU A 364 20.24 -6.95 -12.22
N ARG A 365 19.68 -8.14 -12.05
CA ARG A 365 18.58 -8.63 -12.88
C ARG A 365 17.21 -8.38 -12.22
N LEU A 366 16.47 -7.42 -12.76
CA LEU A 366 15.06 -7.24 -12.41
C LEU A 366 14.20 -8.32 -13.04
N HIS A 367 13.26 -8.87 -12.26
CA HIS A 367 12.29 -9.80 -12.83
C HIS A 367 11.31 -9.03 -13.74
N PRO A 368 10.99 -9.53 -14.96
CA PRO A 368 10.14 -8.80 -15.91
C PRO A 368 8.74 -8.46 -15.41
N ILE A 369 8.20 -9.23 -14.48
CA ILE A 369 6.88 -9.01 -13.88
C ILE A 369 6.79 -7.71 -13.06
N THR A 370 7.94 -7.14 -12.65
CA THR A 370 8.01 -5.88 -11.88
C THR A 370 7.34 -4.70 -12.59
N ARG A 371 7.21 -4.78 -13.92
CA ARG A 371 6.48 -3.78 -14.73
C ARG A 371 5.00 -3.66 -14.38
N ARG A 372 4.43 -4.66 -13.69
CA ARG A 372 3.04 -4.69 -13.23
C ARG A 372 2.87 -4.04 -11.85
N LEU A 373 3.96 -3.81 -11.12
CA LEU A 373 3.92 -3.23 -9.78
C LEU A 373 3.45 -1.78 -9.81
N ALA A 374 2.66 -1.42 -8.82
CA ALA A 374 2.35 -0.03 -8.53
C ALA A 374 3.52 0.62 -7.76
N ASN A 375 3.73 1.90 -7.98
CA ASN A 375 4.89 2.62 -7.44
C ASN A 375 4.55 3.32 -6.12
N GLU A 376 5.05 2.80 -5.03
CA GLU A 376 4.87 3.30 -3.66
C GLU A 376 5.48 4.71 -3.48
N SER A 377 6.67 4.95 -4.02
CA SER A 377 7.34 6.26 -3.91
C SER A 377 6.50 7.39 -4.50
N ARG A 378 5.80 7.15 -5.61
CA ARG A 378 4.87 8.14 -6.19
C ARG A 378 3.69 8.44 -5.29
N HIS A 379 3.20 7.43 -4.56
CA HIS A 379 2.13 7.63 -3.60
C HIS A 379 2.59 8.57 -2.47
N PHE A 380 3.76 8.30 -1.88
CA PHE A 380 4.32 9.15 -0.83
C PHE A 380 4.55 10.59 -1.31
N GLU A 381 5.03 10.79 -2.53
CA GLU A 381 5.18 12.11 -3.13
C GLU A 381 3.86 12.84 -3.32
N HIS A 382 2.82 12.12 -3.73
CA HIS A 382 1.49 12.69 -3.96
C HIS A 382 0.83 13.19 -2.66
N VAL A 383 1.02 12.48 -1.54
CA VAL A 383 0.40 12.82 -0.26
C VAL A 383 1.26 13.74 0.61
N ALA A 384 2.51 14.01 0.20
CA ALA A 384 3.43 14.88 0.94
C ALA A 384 3.08 16.36 0.79
N GLY A 385 3.25 17.11 1.87
CA GLY A 385 3.16 18.57 1.90
C GLY A 385 4.52 19.26 1.76
N GLU A 386 4.58 20.55 2.10
CA GLU A 386 5.81 21.30 2.13
C GLU A 386 6.71 20.84 3.30
N HIS A 387 7.70 20.02 3.02
CA HIS A 387 8.61 19.40 4.01
C HIS A 387 7.85 18.70 5.16
N ASP A 388 6.73 18.12 4.81
CA ASP A 388 5.79 17.46 5.71
C ASP A 388 5.28 16.17 5.05
N LEU A 389 5.34 15.07 5.77
CA LEU A 389 4.78 13.80 5.36
C LEU A 389 4.20 13.10 6.57
N HIS A 390 2.89 12.99 6.60
CA HIS A 390 2.21 12.21 7.63
C HIS A 390 2.37 10.72 7.33
N ALA A 391 3.51 10.16 7.74
CA ALA A 391 3.95 8.82 7.31
C ALA A 391 2.93 7.73 7.63
N PHE A 392 2.29 7.77 8.81
CA PHE A 392 1.26 6.79 9.17
C PHE A 392 0.06 6.82 8.21
N PHE A 393 -0.48 8.00 7.89
CA PHE A 393 -1.62 8.09 6.98
C PHE A 393 -1.22 7.83 5.52
N ALA A 394 0.02 8.12 5.13
CA ALA A 394 0.54 7.73 3.82
C ALA A 394 0.57 6.20 3.68
N LEU A 395 1.09 5.47 4.67
CA LEU A 395 1.06 4.00 4.71
C LEU A 395 -0.37 3.47 4.72
N ARG A 396 -1.26 4.06 5.54
CA ARG A 396 -2.66 3.62 5.64
C ARG A 396 -3.44 3.76 4.34
N THR A 397 -3.13 4.76 3.52
CA THR A 397 -3.80 5.02 2.23
C THR A 397 -3.16 4.30 1.05
N MET A 398 -2.16 3.48 1.29
CA MET A 398 -1.45 2.68 0.29
C MET A 398 -2.07 1.28 0.08
N ASP A 399 -3.21 0.99 0.67
CA ASP A 399 -3.85 -0.32 0.68
C ASP A 399 -4.15 -0.89 -0.72
N GLU A 400 -4.55 -0.04 -1.69
CA GLU A 400 -4.72 -0.44 -3.09
C GLU A 400 -3.40 -0.90 -3.72
N ILE A 401 -2.30 -0.19 -3.43
CA ILE A 401 -0.95 -0.53 -3.93
C ILE A 401 -0.49 -1.86 -3.32
N MET A 402 -0.65 -2.02 -2.01
CA MET A 402 -0.23 -3.22 -1.29
C MET A 402 -0.91 -4.49 -1.85
N VAL A 403 -2.23 -4.47 -2.03
CA VAL A 403 -2.93 -5.64 -2.57
C VAL A 403 -2.52 -5.92 -4.01
N ARG A 404 -2.37 -4.89 -4.85
CA ARG A 404 -1.93 -5.04 -6.24
C ARG A 404 -0.53 -5.64 -6.33
N ASN A 405 0.41 -5.14 -5.53
CA ASN A 405 1.79 -5.62 -5.51
C ASN A 405 1.87 -7.06 -4.99
N PHE A 406 1.15 -7.37 -3.90
CA PHE A 406 1.06 -8.74 -3.41
C PHE A 406 0.44 -9.71 -4.44
N MET A 407 -0.60 -9.31 -5.16
CA MET A 407 -1.20 -10.16 -6.20
C MET A 407 -0.24 -10.40 -7.35
N THR A 408 0.57 -9.40 -7.73
CA THR A 408 1.64 -9.57 -8.73
C THR A 408 2.73 -10.53 -8.24
N PHE A 409 3.12 -10.40 -6.97
CA PHE A 409 4.03 -11.33 -6.30
C PHE A 409 3.43 -12.76 -6.25
N SER A 410 2.15 -12.88 -5.88
CA SER A 410 1.44 -14.17 -5.84
C SER A 410 1.38 -14.85 -7.21
N ASP A 411 1.15 -14.08 -8.29
CA ASP A 411 1.22 -14.60 -9.65
C ASP A 411 2.62 -15.16 -9.97
N LEU A 412 3.68 -14.43 -9.59
CA LEU A 412 5.05 -14.89 -9.77
C LEU A 412 5.32 -16.20 -9.03
N MET A 413 4.85 -16.31 -7.77
CA MET A 413 5.01 -17.54 -6.98
C MET A 413 4.19 -18.72 -7.51
N ASP A 414 3.11 -18.47 -8.24
CA ASP A 414 2.35 -19.52 -8.94
C ASP A 414 3.06 -19.97 -10.24
N GLU A 415 3.78 -19.10 -10.92
CA GLU A 415 4.42 -19.34 -12.22
C GLU A 415 5.85 -19.87 -12.11
N GLU A 416 6.63 -19.38 -11.11
CA GLU A 416 8.04 -19.69 -10.96
C GLU A 416 8.38 -20.21 -9.56
N HIS A 417 9.45 -20.98 -9.50
CA HIS A 417 9.94 -21.53 -8.24
C HIS A 417 11.12 -20.74 -7.72
N TYR A 418 11.03 -20.34 -6.45
CA TYR A 418 12.11 -19.75 -5.67
C TYR A 418 12.40 -20.62 -4.44
N ASP A 419 13.67 -20.74 -4.07
CA ASP A 419 14.10 -21.46 -2.86
C ASP A 419 14.07 -20.54 -1.62
N LEU A 420 14.01 -19.22 -1.84
CA LEU A 420 14.00 -18.21 -0.80
C LEU A 420 13.36 -16.90 -1.30
N VAL A 421 12.59 -16.25 -0.46
CA VAL A 421 12.15 -14.85 -0.63
C VAL A 421 12.78 -14.01 0.47
N ILE A 422 13.40 -12.89 0.11
CA ILE A 422 13.96 -11.91 1.03
C ILE A 422 13.21 -10.60 0.79
N GLY A 423 12.61 -10.03 1.81
CA GLY A 423 11.83 -8.80 1.70
C GLY A 423 12.34 -7.72 2.65
N ASP A 424 12.91 -6.65 2.10
CA ASP A 424 13.26 -5.44 2.86
C ASP A 424 12.06 -4.49 2.84
N GLU A 425 11.42 -4.38 4.00
CA GLU A 425 10.16 -3.64 4.18
C GLU A 425 9.10 -3.99 3.14
N ALA A 426 9.07 -5.27 2.75
CA ALA A 426 8.03 -5.83 1.90
C ALA A 426 6.72 -6.02 2.69
N TRP A 427 6.13 -4.89 3.11
CA TRP A 427 4.95 -4.86 3.98
C TRP A 427 3.72 -5.52 3.34
N ASP A 428 3.60 -5.45 2.02
CA ASP A 428 2.56 -6.11 1.24
C ASP A 428 2.67 -7.64 1.32
N VAL A 429 3.87 -8.19 1.14
CA VAL A 429 4.10 -9.65 1.22
C VAL A 429 3.95 -10.14 2.66
N ASP A 430 4.51 -9.44 3.62
CA ASP A 430 4.42 -9.80 5.03
C ASP A 430 2.96 -9.80 5.51
N TYR A 431 2.23 -8.72 5.24
CA TYR A 431 0.83 -8.56 5.63
C TYR A 431 -0.06 -9.64 5.01
N TYR A 432 -0.02 -9.79 3.69
CA TYR A 432 -0.92 -10.73 3.03
C TYR A 432 -0.53 -12.19 3.17
N TYR A 433 0.71 -12.51 3.49
CA TYR A 433 1.07 -13.85 3.94
C TYR A 433 0.54 -14.17 5.34
N HIS A 434 0.44 -13.20 6.24
CA HIS A 434 -0.22 -13.42 7.53
C HIS A 434 -1.75 -13.54 7.40
N GLU A 435 -2.36 -12.79 6.49
CA GLU A 435 -3.79 -12.91 6.18
C GLU A 435 -4.12 -14.21 5.39
N ASN A 436 -3.16 -14.77 4.65
CA ASN A 436 -3.32 -15.95 3.79
C ASN A 436 -2.11 -16.90 3.93
N PRO A 437 -1.89 -17.48 5.14
CA PRO A 437 -0.66 -18.23 5.41
C PRO A 437 -0.51 -19.51 4.57
N GLU A 438 -1.61 -20.03 4.02
CA GLU A 438 -1.61 -21.19 3.11
C GLU A 438 -0.97 -20.88 1.74
N LEU A 439 -0.78 -19.63 1.38
CA LEU A 439 -0.11 -19.24 0.14
C LEU A 439 1.42 -19.26 0.26
N LYS A 440 1.96 -19.28 1.48
CA LYS A 440 3.41 -19.35 1.69
C LYS A 440 3.94 -20.75 1.38
N ARG A 441 4.78 -20.86 0.35
CA ARG A 441 5.33 -22.13 -0.14
C ARG A 441 6.85 -22.26 0.02
N GLN A 442 7.55 -21.15 0.24
CA GLN A 442 9.00 -21.07 0.37
C GLN A 442 9.39 -20.29 1.63
N PRO A 443 10.64 -20.45 2.11
CA PRO A 443 11.14 -19.63 3.19
C PRO A 443 11.03 -18.15 2.88
N PHE A 444 10.62 -17.35 3.89
CA PHE A 444 10.51 -15.91 3.81
C PHE A 444 11.33 -15.25 4.91
N VAL A 445 12.23 -14.37 4.51
CA VAL A 445 13.04 -13.52 5.40
C VAL A 445 12.52 -12.09 5.30
N PHE A 446 12.11 -11.52 6.42
CA PHE A 446 11.65 -10.14 6.50
C PHE A 446 12.72 -9.25 7.15
N LEU A 447 13.05 -8.13 6.51
CA LEU A 447 14.00 -7.13 7.03
C LEU A 447 13.27 -5.80 7.27
N THR A 448 13.66 -5.09 8.34
CA THR A 448 13.22 -3.71 8.60
C THR A 448 14.24 -2.99 9.48
N ASP A 449 14.22 -1.67 9.48
CA ASP A 449 15.05 -0.85 10.36
C ASP A 449 14.24 -0.08 11.43
N PHE A 450 12.93 -0.22 11.41
CA PHE A 450 12.03 0.25 12.48
C PHE A 450 10.90 -0.76 12.76
N VAL A 451 10.29 -0.65 13.92
CA VAL A 451 9.16 -1.48 14.34
C VAL A 451 8.12 -0.61 15.02
N GLY A 452 6.87 -0.77 14.61
CA GLY A 452 5.71 -0.08 15.16
C GLY A 452 5.49 1.33 14.60
N CYS A 453 4.22 1.66 14.42
CA CYS A 453 3.76 2.99 14.07
C CYS A 453 3.51 3.78 15.35
N LEU A 454 3.93 5.03 15.38
CA LEU A 454 3.74 5.92 16.54
C LEU A 454 3.02 7.20 16.10
N PRO A 455 2.02 7.68 16.89
CA PRO A 455 1.32 8.90 16.58
C PRO A 455 2.25 10.12 16.72
N MET A 456 2.17 11.02 15.75
CA MET A 456 2.98 12.24 15.72
C MET A 456 2.24 13.45 16.30
N GLU A 457 0.93 13.42 16.31
CA GLU A 457 0.08 14.47 16.87
C GLU A 457 -0.45 14.02 18.24
N ALA A 458 0.21 14.48 19.30
CA ALA A 458 -0.09 14.04 20.68
C ALA A 458 -1.55 14.30 21.13
N HIS A 459 -2.27 15.18 20.45
CA HIS A 459 -3.66 15.54 20.75
C HIS A 459 -4.67 14.91 19.78
N ASP A 460 -4.21 14.22 18.73
CA ASP A 460 -5.10 13.51 17.81
C ASP A 460 -5.41 12.11 18.34
N GLY A 461 -6.52 12.02 19.07
CA GLY A 461 -7.02 10.73 19.56
C GLY A 461 -7.34 9.74 18.43
N ARG A 462 -7.60 10.21 17.19
CA ARG A 462 -7.81 9.38 16.01
C ARG A 462 -6.52 8.72 15.55
N GLU A 463 -5.44 9.50 15.35
CA GLU A 463 -4.15 8.94 14.96
C GLU A 463 -3.66 7.90 15.97
N ALA A 464 -3.71 8.24 17.25
CA ALA A 464 -3.28 7.33 18.32
C ALA A 464 -4.08 6.02 18.34
N HIS A 465 -5.41 6.09 18.12
CA HIS A 465 -6.26 4.91 18.02
C HIS A 465 -5.90 4.04 16.81
N LEU A 466 -5.75 4.64 15.64
CA LEU A 466 -5.43 3.91 14.40
C LEU A 466 -4.02 3.32 14.39
N CYS A 467 -3.03 4.02 14.96
CA CYS A 467 -1.68 3.47 15.16
C CYS A 467 -1.72 2.25 16.10
N ALA A 468 -2.47 2.34 17.21
CA ALA A 468 -2.59 1.23 18.16
C ALA A 468 -3.31 0.02 17.52
N ASP A 469 -4.36 0.24 16.73
CA ASP A 469 -5.08 -0.81 16.00
C ASP A 469 -4.16 -1.49 14.98
N ARG A 470 -3.40 -0.73 14.18
CA ARG A 470 -2.42 -1.28 13.25
C ARG A 470 -1.33 -2.10 13.94
N ASN A 471 -0.79 -1.58 15.03
CA ASN A 471 0.22 -2.28 15.80
C ASN A 471 -0.33 -3.57 16.44
N ALA A 472 -1.57 -3.55 16.92
CA ALA A 472 -2.23 -4.72 17.48
C ALA A 472 -2.42 -5.82 16.41
N ASP A 473 -2.82 -5.43 15.19
CA ASP A 473 -2.96 -6.31 14.04
C ASP A 473 -1.63 -7.02 13.70
N ASP A 474 -0.52 -6.26 13.58
CA ASP A 474 0.81 -6.82 13.33
C ASP A 474 1.28 -7.79 14.45
N ILE A 475 1.01 -7.44 15.71
CA ILE A 475 1.33 -8.30 16.86
C ILE A 475 0.53 -9.60 16.80
N GLU A 476 -0.76 -9.51 16.51
CA GLU A 476 -1.65 -10.67 16.42
C GLU A 476 -1.26 -11.59 15.24
N HIS A 477 -0.92 -11.03 14.08
CA HIS A 477 -0.43 -11.75 12.91
C HIS A 477 0.79 -12.61 13.25
N VAL A 478 1.81 -12.01 13.85
CA VAL A 478 3.03 -12.72 14.23
C VAL A 478 2.77 -13.77 15.32
N ALA A 479 1.88 -13.47 16.27
CA ALA A 479 1.55 -14.41 17.34
C ALA A 479 0.76 -15.63 16.82
N ARG A 480 -0.15 -15.44 15.88
CA ARG A 480 -0.97 -16.53 15.32
C ARG A 480 -0.23 -17.37 14.30
N PHE A 481 0.62 -16.75 13.47
CA PHE A 481 1.29 -17.39 12.35
C PHE A 481 2.80 -17.14 12.36
N PRO A 482 3.52 -17.53 13.44
CA PRO A 482 4.95 -17.26 13.59
C PRO A 482 5.82 -17.91 12.50
N TYR A 483 5.31 -18.91 11.78
CA TYR A 483 6.00 -19.58 10.69
C TYR A 483 5.94 -18.81 9.36
N VAL A 484 5.21 -17.71 9.28
CA VAL A 484 5.20 -16.85 8.08
C VAL A 484 6.58 -16.24 7.88
N ARG A 485 7.19 -15.72 8.92
CA ARG A 485 8.58 -15.26 8.90
C ARG A 485 9.50 -16.37 9.36
N ASP A 486 10.23 -17.04 8.43
CA ASP A 486 11.27 -18.00 8.81
C ASP A 486 12.43 -17.31 9.53
N LEU A 487 12.64 -16.03 9.21
CA LEU A 487 13.59 -15.16 9.87
C LEU A 487 13.11 -13.70 9.75
N ALA A 488 13.10 -12.99 10.86
CA ALA A 488 12.93 -11.54 10.86
C ALA A 488 14.22 -10.87 11.33
N LEU A 489 14.73 -9.91 10.54
CA LEU A 489 15.97 -9.19 10.79
C LEU A 489 15.70 -7.71 11.08
N PHE A 490 16.24 -7.22 12.19
CA PHE A 490 16.27 -5.80 12.47
C PHE A 490 17.63 -5.22 12.07
N VAL A 491 17.64 -4.26 11.15
CA VAL A 491 18.85 -3.58 10.68
C VAL A 491 19.28 -2.52 11.68
N GLY A 492 20.01 -2.93 12.69
CA GLY A 492 20.44 -2.12 13.84
C GLY A 492 20.75 -2.99 15.04
N ASN A 493 20.92 -2.32 16.17
CA ASN A 493 21.20 -2.90 17.49
C ASN A 493 19.97 -2.80 18.41
N PRO A 494 19.89 -3.56 19.52
CA PRO A 494 18.79 -3.45 20.49
C PRO A 494 18.58 -2.03 21.02
N GLU A 495 19.66 -1.25 21.20
CA GLU A 495 19.62 0.11 21.69
C GLU A 495 18.97 1.10 20.70
N ASP A 496 18.93 0.75 19.42
CA ASP A 496 18.35 1.58 18.36
C ASP A 496 16.82 1.52 18.37
N VAL A 497 16.25 0.45 18.95
CA VAL A 497 14.79 0.30 19.04
C VAL A 497 14.24 1.24 20.10
N THR A 498 13.16 1.95 19.78
CA THR A 498 12.46 2.79 20.76
C THR A 498 11.83 1.95 21.88
N ASP A 499 11.83 2.47 23.10
CA ASP A 499 11.21 1.81 24.25
C ASP A 499 9.78 2.34 24.54
N ALA A 500 9.11 2.90 23.54
CA ALA A 500 7.71 3.30 23.63
C ALA A 500 6.78 2.07 23.64
N PRO A 501 5.57 2.14 24.21
CA PRO A 501 4.55 1.12 23.98
C PRO A 501 4.01 1.21 22.54
N PHE A 502 3.56 0.12 21.97
CA PHE A 502 2.85 0.10 20.68
C PHE A 502 1.50 0.83 20.73
N GLY A 503 0.93 0.99 21.92
CA GLY A 503 -0.33 1.65 22.19
C GLY A 503 -0.85 1.29 23.57
N PRO A 504 -2.00 1.84 23.98
CA PRO A 504 -2.62 1.51 25.27
C PRO A 504 -2.91 0.01 25.41
N GLY A 505 -2.38 -0.62 26.44
CA GLY A 505 -2.55 -2.05 26.70
C GLY A 505 -1.72 -3.00 25.83
N LEU A 506 -0.92 -2.48 24.90
CA LEU A 506 -0.01 -3.26 24.06
C LEU A 506 1.40 -3.34 24.68
N PRO A 507 2.24 -4.31 24.26
CA PRO A 507 3.59 -4.47 24.76
C PRO A 507 4.48 -3.27 24.39
N ARG A 508 5.68 -3.24 24.97
CA ARG A 508 6.72 -2.27 24.59
C ARG A 508 7.39 -2.75 23.29
N ILE A 509 7.68 -1.78 22.41
CA ILE A 509 8.24 -2.05 21.07
C ILE A 509 9.56 -2.81 21.20
N ARG A 510 10.49 -2.35 22.07
CA ARG A 510 11.78 -3.01 22.27
C ARG A 510 11.61 -4.46 22.75
N GLU A 511 10.80 -4.68 23.77
CA GLU A 511 10.59 -6.01 24.33
C GLU A 511 10.01 -6.98 23.30
N TRP A 512 9.10 -6.51 22.48
CA TRP A 512 8.49 -7.30 21.40
C TRP A 512 9.50 -7.55 20.26
N THR A 513 10.31 -6.54 19.90
CA THR A 513 11.35 -6.68 18.87
C THR A 513 12.42 -7.67 19.30
N ASP A 514 12.88 -7.62 20.56
CA ASP A 514 13.86 -8.56 21.12
C ASP A 514 13.42 -10.02 21.02
N ARG A 515 12.11 -10.27 21.11
CA ARG A 515 11.55 -11.64 21.01
C ARG A 515 11.37 -12.12 19.57
N ASN A 516 11.10 -11.22 18.63
CA ASN A 516 10.65 -11.58 17.30
C ASN A 516 11.67 -11.29 16.19
N PHE A 517 12.73 -10.54 16.46
CA PHE A 517 13.76 -10.17 15.49
C PHE A 517 15.17 -10.56 15.93
N ALA A 518 16.00 -10.88 14.97
CA ALA A 518 17.44 -11.00 15.14
C ALA A 518 18.13 -9.73 14.66
N TYR A 519 18.99 -9.16 15.48
CA TYR A 519 19.74 -7.95 15.17
C TYR A 519 20.92 -8.22 14.25
N THR A 520 21.15 -7.35 13.26
CA THR A 520 22.28 -7.45 12.34
C THR A 520 23.38 -6.43 12.62
N GLY A 521 23.13 -5.44 13.47
CA GLY A 521 23.86 -4.18 13.44
C GLY A 521 23.48 -3.36 12.22
N TYR A 522 24.03 -2.17 12.09
CA TYR A 522 23.74 -1.34 10.92
C TYR A 522 24.41 -1.90 9.66
N THR A 523 23.70 -1.87 8.54
CA THR A 523 24.22 -2.33 7.25
C THR A 523 24.68 -1.14 6.41
N LEU A 524 25.98 -0.96 6.27
CA LEU A 524 26.59 0.02 5.37
C LEU A 524 26.75 -0.56 3.98
N PRO A 525 26.55 0.22 2.90
CA PRO A 525 26.81 -0.21 1.52
C PRO A 525 28.32 -0.18 1.17
N PHE A 526 29.17 0.28 2.07
CA PHE A 526 30.61 0.44 1.87
C PHE A 526 31.42 0.23 3.17
N ASP A 527 32.72 0.01 3.03
CA ASP A 527 33.66 0.08 4.15
C ASP A 527 34.14 1.52 4.35
N PRO A 528 33.87 2.19 5.50
CA PRO A 528 34.33 3.55 5.78
C PRO A 528 35.85 3.71 5.68
N ALA A 529 36.63 2.65 5.93
CA ALA A 529 38.08 2.69 5.83
C ALA A 529 38.55 2.98 4.40
N ALA A 530 37.78 2.62 3.38
CA ALA A 530 38.07 2.92 1.98
C ALA A 530 38.11 4.42 1.67
N PHE A 531 37.50 5.25 2.54
CA PHE A 531 37.41 6.71 2.38
C PHE A 531 38.30 7.49 3.39
N SER A 532 39.23 6.81 4.05
CA SER A 532 40.15 7.44 5.01
C SER A 532 41.07 8.50 4.38
N ASP A 533 41.53 8.30 3.11
CA ASP A 533 42.24 9.28 2.33
C ASP A 533 41.27 10.25 1.62
N THR A 534 40.85 11.25 2.38
CA THR A 534 39.90 12.26 1.92
C THR A 534 40.43 13.13 0.78
N GLU A 535 41.77 13.41 0.73
CA GLU A 535 42.36 14.24 -0.33
C GLU A 535 42.34 13.52 -1.65
N LYS A 536 42.73 12.23 -1.68
CA LYS A 536 42.64 11.39 -2.84
C LYS A 536 41.21 11.23 -3.33
N LEU A 537 40.25 11.03 -2.43
CA LEU A 537 38.81 10.94 -2.73
C LEU A 537 38.31 12.24 -3.39
N ARG A 538 38.63 13.40 -2.79
CA ARG A 538 38.29 14.71 -3.36
C ARG A 538 38.81 14.91 -4.76
N SER A 539 40.10 14.60 -4.96
CA SER A 539 40.73 14.68 -6.28
C SER A 539 40.01 13.82 -7.32
N ARG A 540 39.68 12.57 -6.99
CA ARG A 540 38.91 11.65 -7.83
C ARG A 540 37.54 12.18 -8.20
N LEU A 541 36.85 12.83 -7.25
CA LEU A 541 35.52 13.37 -7.44
C LEU A 541 35.47 14.79 -8.04
N GLY A 542 36.65 15.37 -8.38
CA GLY A 542 36.76 16.68 -9.02
C GLY A 542 36.63 17.88 -8.07
N TYR A 543 36.89 17.68 -6.77
CA TYR A 543 36.95 18.75 -5.78
C TYR A 543 38.37 19.26 -5.62
N LYS A 544 38.57 20.58 -5.42
CA LYS A 544 39.87 21.19 -5.23
C LYS A 544 40.31 21.10 -3.77
N ALA A 545 41.60 20.97 -3.51
CA ALA A 545 42.14 20.79 -2.17
C ALA A 545 41.83 21.93 -1.20
N LYS A 546 41.69 23.18 -1.70
CA LYS A 546 41.39 24.38 -0.89
C LYS A 546 39.88 24.64 -0.71
N GLU A 547 39.03 23.92 -1.42
CA GLU A 547 37.56 24.11 -1.29
C GLU A 547 37.05 23.56 0.02
N LYS A 548 36.13 24.31 0.64
CA LYS A 548 35.23 23.79 1.68
C LYS A 548 33.96 23.29 1.00
N ILE A 549 33.60 22.02 1.20
CA ILE A 549 32.54 21.39 0.44
C ILE A 549 31.33 21.20 1.34
N ALA A 550 30.21 21.86 1.01
CA ALA A 550 28.92 21.57 1.59
C ALA A 550 28.05 20.80 0.59
N ILE A 551 27.41 19.72 1.03
CA ILE A 551 26.52 18.91 0.20
C ILE A 551 25.14 18.91 0.80
N ALA A 552 24.14 19.27 0.00
CA ALA A 552 22.72 19.16 0.40
C ALA A 552 22.00 18.10 -0.43
N ALA A 553 21.26 17.21 0.25
CA ALA A 553 20.53 16.13 -0.38
C ALA A 553 19.21 15.80 0.35
N VAL A 554 18.18 15.42 -0.41
CA VAL A 554 16.83 15.16 0.11
C VAL A 554 16.33 13.73 -0.13
N GLY A 555 17.22 12.81 -0.40
CA GLY A 555 16.87 11.40 -0.60
C GLY A 555 16.36 11.05 -2.01
N GLY A 556 15.70 9.88 -2.12
CA GLY A 556 15.27 9.31 -3.40
C GLY A 556 13.93 9.80 -3.94
N THR A 557 13.14 10.51 -3.12
CA THR A 557 11.81 11.05 -3.50
C THR A 557 11.87 12.54 -3.80
N ALA A 558 10.82 13.09 -4.44
CA ALA A 558 10.71 14.53 -4.67
C ALA A 558 10.36 15.34 -3.41
N VAL A 559 10.07 14.67 -2.30
CA VAL A 559 9.75 15.32 -1.01
C VAL A 559 11.02 15.98 -0.45
N GLY A 560 10.96 17.28 -0.19
CA GLY A 560 12.13 18.04 0.34
C GLY A 560 12.71 19.05 -0.64
N GLY A 561 12.17 19.22 -1.83
CA GLY A 561 12.60 20.24 -2.79
C GLY A 561 12.60 21.66 -2.18
N LYS A 562 11.64 21.95 -1.30
CA LYS A 562 11.58 23.21 -0.57
C LYS A 562 12.74 23.41 0.41
N LEU A 563 13.24 22.33 1.02
CA LEU A 563 14.45 22.39 1.84
C LEU A 563 15.67 22.79 1.00
N LEU A 564 15.85 22.19 -0.19
CA LEU A 564 16.95 22.57 -1.09
C LEU A 564 16.84 24.04 -1.53
N GLY A 565 15.64 24.54 -1.80
CA GLY A 565 15.41 25.96 -2.06
C GLY A 565 15.84 26.86 -0.90
N LYS A 566 15.44 26.55 0.32
CA LYS A 566 15.82 27.29 1.53
C LYS A 566 17.32 27.23 1.80
N ILE A 567 17.98 26.11 1.52
CA ILE A 567 19.43 25.96 1.63
C ILE A 567 20.14 26.85 0.59
N ALA A 568 19.60 26.89 -0.65
CA ALA A 568 20.13 27.77 -1.69
C ALA A 568 20.01 29.28 -1.31
N GLU A 569 18.90 29.67 -0.68
CA GLU A 569 18.71 31.04 -0.16
C GLU A 569 19.68 31.38 0.99
N ALA A 570 20.06 30.42 1.80
CA ALA A 570 21.03 30.57 2.88
C ALA A 570 22.48 30.67 2.39
N PHE A 571 22.78 30.12 1.21
CA PHE A 571 24.14 29.99 0.69
C PHE A 571 24.92 31.30 0.53
N PRO A 572 24.36 32.42 0.02
CA PRO A 572 25.11 33.66 -0.10
C PRO A 572 25.70 34.16 1.22
N ARG A 573 24.98 34.00 2.33
CA ARG A 573 25.48 34.35 3.65
C ARG A 573 26.58 33.42 4.11
N MET A 574 26.46 32.12 3.88
CA MET A 574 27.49 31.12 4.17
C MET A 574 28.76 31.41 3.37
N LYS A 575 28.61 31.70 2.07
CA LYS A 575 29.71 32.01 1.16
C LYS A 575 30.48 33.26 1.54
N LYS A 576 29.79 34.26 2.10
CA LYS A 576 30.42 35.49 2.61
C LYS A 576 31.36 35.23 3.80
N GLU A 577 30.95 34.35 4.72
CA GLU A 577 31.74 34.00 5.90
C GLU A 577 32.82 32.95 5.61
N VAL A 578 32.61 32.07 4.61
CA VAL A 578 33.54 31.05 4.17
C VAL A 578 33.76 31.20 2.66
N PRO A 579 34.69 32.07 2.22
CA PRO A 579 34.89 32.40 0.81
C PRO A 579 35.26 31.20 -0.08
N GLU A 580 35.91 30.18 0.45
CA GLU A 580 36.27 28.92 -0.24
C GLU A 580 35.10 27.91 -0.31
N LEU A 581 33.95 28.22 0.24
CA LEU A 581 32.79 27.32 0.26
C LEU A 581 32.28 27.05 -1.16
N ARG A 582 32.20 25.79 -1.52
CA ARG A 582 31.46 25.28 -2.69
C ARG A 582 30.29 24.43 -2.17
N MET A 583 29.08 24.76 -2.61
CA MET A 583 27.87 24.02 -2.26
C MET A 583 27.40 23.19 -3.43
N VAL A 584 27.10 21.91 -3.17
CA VAL A 584 26.51 20.98 -4.14
C VAL A 584 25.11 20.62 -3.66
N LEU A 585 24.10 21.02 -4.42
CA LEU A 585 22.71 20.60 -4.21
C LEU A 585 22.44 19.38 -5.07
N VAL A 586 22.05 18.28 -4.46
CA VAL A 586 21.67 17.04 -5.16
C VAL A 586 20.16 16.92 -5.14
N ALA A 587 19.54 17.12 -6.30
CA ALA A 587 18.09 17.09 -6.44
C ALA A 587 17.50 15.68 -6.25
N GLY A 588 18.27 14.64 -6.55
CA GLY A 588 17.81 13.26 -6.53
C GLY A 588 17.12 12.84 -7.83
N PRO A 589 16.71 11.57 -7.94
CA PRO A 589 16.26 11.00 -9.22
C PRO A 589 14.90 11.52 -9.70
N ARG A 590 14.15 12.24 -8.86
CA ARG A 590 12.75 12.61 -9.13
C ARG A 590 12.45 14.12 -9.09
N LEU A 591 13.34 14.93 -8.54
CA LEU A 591 13.21 16.39 -8.56
C LEU A 591 13.97 16.98 -9.74
N SER A 592 13.36 17.91 -10.47
CA SER A 592 14.03 18.61 -11.57
C SER A 592 15.12 19.55 -11.03
N ALA A 593 16.36 19.38 -11.48
CA ALA A 593 17.46 20.28 -11.14
C ALA A 593 17.21 21.73 -11.60
N ASP A 594 16.42 21.93 -12.66
CA ASP A 594 16.09 23.25 -13.18
C ASP A 594 15.11 24.03 -12.29
N SER A 595 14.47 23.35 -11.33
CA SER A 595 13.61 24.01 -10.32
C SER A 595 14.40 24.71 -9.21
N LEU A 596 15.72 24.49 -9.14
CA LEU A 596 16.59 25.03 -8.09
C LEU A 596 17.37 26.25 -8.59
N PRO A 597 17.66 27.24 -7.70
CA PRO A 597 18.41 28.44 -8.05
C PRO A 597 19.82 28.13 -8.56
N LYS A 598 20.28 28.88 -9.56
CA LYS A 598 21.65 28.80 -10.09
C LYS A 598 22.40 30.07 -9.68
N MET A 599 23.54 29.94 -8.99
CA MET A 599 24.39 31.06 -8.59
C MET A 599 25.86 30.64 -8.50
N GLU A 600 26.80 31.60 -8.51
CA GLU A 600 28.22 31.33 -8.45
C GLU A 600 28.62 30.60 -7.14
N GLY A 601 29.35 29.50 -7.27
CA GLY A 601 29.78 28.67 -6.14
C GLY A 601 28.72 27.68 -5.62
N LEU A 602 27.50 27.72 -6.20
CA LEU A 602 26.46 26.75 -5.95
C LEU A 602 26.25 25.90 -7.21
N GLU A 603 26.54 24.62 -7.08
CA GLU A 603 26.38 23.61 -8.14
C GLU A 603 25.10 22.80 -7.88
N VAL A 604 24.28 22.66 -8.91
CA VAL A 604 23.07 21.79 -8.84
C VAL A 604 23.32 20.55 -9.68
N ARG A 605 23.20 19.38 -9.05
CA ARG A 605 23.29 18.07 -9.71
C ARG A 605 21.91 17.38 -9.69
N PRO A 606 21.43 16.83 -10.80
CA PRO A 606 20.12 16.15 -10.81
C PRO A 606 20.13 14.88 -9.97
N TYR A 607 21.08 14.02 -10.20
CA TYR A 607 21.26 12.74 -9.50
C TYR A 607 22.77 12.44 -9.40
N VAL A 608 23.17 11.86 -8.30
CA VAL A 608 24.56 11.41 -8.08
C VAL A 608 24.50 9.95 -7.65
N HIS A 609 25.00 9.07 -8.53
CA HIS A 609 25.18 7.66 -8.20
C HIS A 609 26.26 7.53 -7.13
N ASN A 610 26.05 6.65 -6.15
CA ASN A 610 26.93 6.49 -4.99
C ASN A 610 27.25 7.80 -4.26
N LEU A 611 26.19 8.57 -3.96
CA LEU A 611 26.28 9.86 -3.26
C LEU A 611 27.13 9.77 -1.97
N PHE A 612 27.14 8.61 -1.30
CA PHE A 612 27.94 8.37 -0.10
C PHE A 612 29.43 8.66 -0.28
N GLU A 613 30.02 8.49 -1.47
CA GLU A 613 31.43 8.85 -1.75
C GLU A 613 31.65 10.35 -1.65
N HIS A 614 30.72 11.14 -2.16
CA HIS A 614 30.76 12.60 -2.06
C HIS A 614 30.55 13.05 -0.61
N LEU A 615 29.59 12.44 0.09
CA LEU A 615 29.34 12.70 1.50
C LEU A 615 30.55 12.33 2.37
N ALA A 616 31.24 11.24 2.08
CA ALA A 616 32.43 10.79 2.81
C ALA A 616 33.59 11.80 2.80
N CYS A 617 33.60 12.76 1.87
CA CYS A 617 34.66 13.79 1.77
C CYS A 617 34.17 15.23 1.96
N CYS A 618 32.90 15.46 2.31
CA CYS A 618 32.39 16.80 2.54
C CYS A 618 32.87 17.40 3.88
N ASP A 619 32.84 18.72 4.00
CA ASP A 619 33.08 19.44 5.25
C ASP A 619 31.75 19.70 6.01
N LEU A 620 30.62 19.64 5.29
CA LEU A 620 29.28 19.74 5.89
C LEU A 620 28.26 19.05 4.99
N ALA A 621 27.35 18.29 5.58
CA ALA A 621 26.17 17.81 4.88
C ALA A 621 24.89 18.44 5.47
N LEU A 622 23.94 18.78 4.57
CA LEU A 622 22.62 19.30 4.92
C LEU A 622 21.58 18.33 4.35
N VAL A 623 20.98 17.49 5.19
CA VAL A 623 20.21 16.32 4.71
C VAL A 623 18.81 16.26 5.33
N GLN A 624 17.87 15.63 4.64
CA GLN A 624 16.47 15.52 5.06
C GLN A 624 16.27 14.71 6.36
N GLY A 625 17.22 13.85 6.73
CA GLY A 625 17.10 13.05 7.96
C GLY A 625 16.62 11.63 7.76
N GLY A 626 16.75 11.09 6.55
CA GLY A 626 16.58 9.64 6.28
C GLY A 626 17.71 8.84 6.93
N LEU A 627 17.40 7.61 7.36
CA LEU A 627 18.32 6.77 8.12
C LEU A 627 19.65 6.53 7.40
N SER A 628 19.61 6.08 6.14
CA SER A 628 20.81 5.65 5.42
C SER A 628 21.84 6.78 5.29
N THR A 629 21.40 7.93 4.76
CA THR A 629 22.30 9.08 4.56
C THR A 629 22.89 9.58 5.87
N THR A 630 22.09 9.63 6.94
CA THR A 630 22.59 10.09 8.25
C THR A 630 23.59 9.10 8.85
N MET A 631 23.35 7.80 8.73
CA MET A 631 24.30 6.80 9.24
C MET A 631 25.56 6.67 8.42
N GLU A 632 25.52 6.91 7.10
CA GLU A 632 26.70 7.05 6.24
C GLU A 632 27.61 8.20 6.69
N LEU A 633 26.99 9.35 7.04
CA LEU A 633 27.68 10.51 7.59
C LEU A 633 28.28 10.23 8.98
N VAL A 634 27.56 9.49 9.83
CA VAL A 634 28.09 9.04 11.13
C VAL A 634 29.26 8.12 10.94
N ALA A 635 29.17 7.12 10.06
CA ALA A 635 30.21 6.14 9.78
C ALA A 635 31.48 6.77 9.21
N THR A 636 31.35 7.78 8.34
CA THR A 636 32.46 8.52 7.74
C THR A 636 32.90 9.74 8.57
N ARG A 637 32.28 9.95 9.75
CA ARG A 637 32.58 11.03 10.70
C ARG A 637 32.54 12.41 10.06
N ARG A 638 31.45 12.69 9.30
CA ARG A 638 31.26 14.01 8.68
C ARG A 638 30.28 14.87 9.46
N PRO A 639 30.55 16.18 9.59
CA PRO A 639 29.60 17.12 10.18
C PRO A 639 28.32 17.17 9.34
N PHE A 640 27.15 17.15 9.99
CA PHE A 640 25.90 17.32 9.27
C PHE A 640 24.82 17.99 10.13
N LEU A 641 23.83 18.55 9.45
CA LEU A 641 22.54 18.92 10.00
C LEU A 641 21.46 18.11 9.28
N SER A 642 20.52 17.60 10.03
CA SER A 642 19.36 16.88 9.49
C SER A 642 18.06 17.65 9.71
N PHE A 643 17.15 17.55 8.74
CA PHE A 643 15.88 18.25 8.73
C PHE A 643 14.75 17.22 8.53
N PRO A 644 14.33 16.51 9.59
CA PRO A 644 13.26 15.53 9.48
C PRO A 644 11.98 16.15 8.93
N LEU A 645 11.25 15.38 8.13
CA LEU A 645 9.91 15.75 7.68
C LEU A 645 8.98 15.87 8.88
N ALA A 646 8.15 16.89 8.91
CA ALA A 646 7.11 16.99 9.92
C ALA A 646 6.18 15.76 9.84
N ARG A 647 5.65 15.33 10.98
CA ARG A 647 4.74 14.18 11.13
C ARG A 647 5.25 12.85 10.57
N HIS A 648 6.56 12.70 10.35
CA HIS A 648 7.19 11.46 9.92
C HIS A 648 7.72 10.70 11.14
N PHE A 649 6.96 9.72 11.64
CA PHE A 649 7.30 9.02 12.89
C PHE A 649 8.64 8.27 12.79
N GLU A 650 8.98 7.65 11.64
CA GLU A 650 10.26 6.99 11.45
C GLU A 650 11.42 7.98 11.67
N GLN A 651 11.42 9.13 10.97
CA GLN A 651 12.50 10.11 11.07
C GLN A 651 12.56 10.78 12.44
N ASN A 652 11.40 11.15 13.01
CA ASN A 652 11.34 11.90 14.26
C ASN A 652 11.51 11.05 15.53
N VAL A 653 11.21 9.75 15.46
CA VAL A 653 11.31 8.85 16.61
C VAL A 653 12.44 7.86 16.41
N HIS A 654 12.38 7.00 15.39
CA HIS A 654 13.31 5.87 15.21
C HIS A 654 14.70 6.35 14.79
N VAL A 655 14.80 7.18 13.74
CA VAL A 655 16.10 7.68 13.24
C VAL A 655 16.77 8.59 14.26
N ARG A 656 16.05 9.55 14.85
CA ARG A 656 16.61 10.44 15.88
C ARG A 656 17.06 9.67 17.12
N LYS A 657 16.31 8.64 17.55
CA LYS A 657 16.72 7.76 18.65
C LYS A 657 18.07 7.10 18.34
N ARG A 658 18.22 6.55 17.12
CA ARG A 658 19.46 5.94 16.67
C ARG A 658 20.61 6.97 16.62
N LEU A 659 20.40 8.12 16.00
CA LEU A 659 21.41 9.18 15.95
C LEU A 659 21.85 9.63 17.34
N ALA A 660 20.92 9.73 18.29
CA ALA A 660 21.25 10.06 19.69
C ALA A 660 22.14 8.99 20.33
N ASN A 661 21.91 7.69 20.05
CA ASN A 661 22.78 6.60 20.53
C ASN A 661 24.21 6.72 20.02
N TYR A 662 24.41 7.21 18.79
CA TYR A 662 25.73 7.46 18.20
C TYR A 662 26.31 8.84 18.54
N GLY A 663 25.60 9.69 19.32
CA GLY A 663 26.02 11.05 19.65
C GLY A 663 25.92 12.01 18.46
N ALA A 664 25.07 11.69 17.49
CA ALA A 664 24.98 12.34 16.19
C ALA A 664 23.65 13.06 15.91
N ASP A 665 22.71 13.12 16.86
CA ASP A 665 21.44 13.86 16.64
C ASP A 665 21.72 15.37 16.55
N ARG A 666 21.65 15.88 15.33
CA ARG A 666 21.79 17.29 14.95
C ARG A 666 20.55 17.77 14.20
N SER A 667 19.41 17.22 14.55
CA SER A 667 18.14 17.50 13.89
C SER A 667 17.62 18.89 14.18
N LEU A 668 17.16 19.58 13.14
CA LEU A 668 16.53 20.90 13.21
C LEU A 668 15.12 20.82 12.64
N ALA A 669 14.18 21.47 13.30
CA ALA A 669 12.83 21.60 12.77
C ALA A 669 12.81 22.52 11.53
N TYR A 670 12.17 22.09 10.45
CA TYR A 670 12.01 22.91 9.25
C TYR A 670 11.04 24.08 9.45
N ALA A 671 9.99 23.88 10.23
CA ALA A 671 8.99 24.91 10.53
C ALA A 671 9.64 26.09 11.27
N GLY A 672 9.41 27.31 10.77
CA GLY A 672 9.98 28.52 11.34
C GLY A 672 11.49 28.74 11.08
N LEU A 673 12.17 27.81 10.39
CA LEU A 673 13.58 27.96 10.03
C LEU A 673 13.72 28.96 8.87
N THR A 674 14.36 30.11 9.17
CA THR A 674 14.67 31.10 8.12
C THR A 674 16.00 30.78 7.44
N PRO A 675 16.25 31.29 6.21
CA PRO A 675 17.54 31.14 5.54
C PRO A 675 18.73 31.65 6.38
N GLU A 676 18.52 32.75 7.13
CA GLU A 676 19.53 33.34 8.00
C GLU A 676 19.86 32.42 9.17
N ALA A 677 18.84 31.87 9.83
CA ALA A 677 19.03 30.93 10.93
C ALA A 677 19.70 29.63 10.44
N LEU A 678 19.30 29.14 9.25
CA LEU A 678 19.93 27.98 8.62
C LEU A 678 21.40 28.27 8.33
N ALA A 679 21.73 29.41 7.72
CA ALA A 679 23.11 29.81 7.43
C ALA A 679 23.97 29.85 8.71
N GLN A 680 23.45 30.42 9.79
CA GLN A 680 24.14 30.47 11.07
C GLN A 680 24.42 29.07 11.62
N ARG A 681 23.41 28.19 11.66
CA ARG A 681 23.57 26.80 12.13
C ARG A 681 24.55 26.00 11.27
N ALA A 682 24.52 26.21 9.96
CA ALA A 682 25.46 25.57 9.03
C ALA A 682 26.90 26.01 9.26
N LEU A 683 27.12 27.32 9.51
CA LEU A 683 28.45 27.87 9.85
C LEU A 683 28.97 27.38 11.22
N GLU A 684 28.09 27.22 12.19
CA GLU A 684 28.43 26.58 13.47
C GLU A 684 28.83 25.12 13.27
N ALA A 685 28.07 24.38 12.46
CA ALA A 685 28.25 22.94 12.22
C ALA A 685 29.53 22.62 11.44
N ILE A 686 29.89 23.43 10.43
CA ILE A 686 31.09 23.21 9.61
C ILE A 686 32.39 23.30 10.41
N HIS A 687 32.38 24.01 11.52
CA HIS A 687 33.53 24.21 12.42
C HIS A 687 33.44 23.33 13.69
N ALA A 688 32.33 22.64 13.90
CA ALA A 688 32.12 21.84 15.10
C ALA A 688 32.95 20.54 15.06
N PRO A 689 33.57 20.13 16.20
CA PRO A 689 34.24 18.85 16.27
C PRO A 689 33.21 17.70 16.17
N VAL A 690 33.59 16.64 15.48
CA VAL A 690 32.78 15.41 15.31
C VAL A 690 33.27 14.35 16.29
N CYS A 691 32.38 13.91 17.19
CA CYS A 691 32.67 12.92 18.23
C CYS A 691 31.62 11.77 18.17
N TYR A 692 31.35 11.22 17.00
CA TYR A 692 30.41 10.13 16.85
C TYR A 692 31.01 8.79 17.31
N LYS A 693 30.17 7.92 17.89
CA LYS A 693 30.55 6.53 18.13
C LYS A 693 30.80 5.81 16.78
N PRO A 694 31.68 4.81 16.72
CA PRO A 694 31.88 4.04 15.51
C PRO A 694 30.64 3.24 15.15
N VAL A 695 30.39 3.13 13.84
CA VAL A 695 29.33 2.29 13.26
C VAL A 695 29.94 0.94 12.88
N GLU A 696 29.21 -0.14 13.10
CA GLU A 696 29.61 -1.48 12.70
C GLU A 696 29.70 -1.57 11.18
N THR A 697 30.67 -2.35 10.68
CA THR A 697 30.91 -2.51 9.25
C THR A 697 30.58 -3.91 8.72
N ASP A 698 30.15 -4.82 9.61
CA ASP A 698 29.89 -6.22 9.28
C ASP A 698 28.36 -6.57 9.26
N GLY A 699 27.47 -5.57 9.31
CA GLY A 699 26.03 -5.81 9.34
C GLY A 699 25.51 -6.61 8.14
N ALA A 700 25.98 -6.29 6.93
CA ALA A 700 25.64 -7.06 5.73
C ALA A 700 26.08 -8.52 5.83
N ALA A 701 27.29 -8.76 6.32
CA ALA A 701 27.82 -10.12 6.50
C ALA A 701 27.08 -10.91 7.59
N ARG A 702 26.64 -10.23 8.68
CA ARG A 702 25.79 -10.86 9.71
C ARG A 702 24.42 -11.22 9.15
N ALA A 703 23.77 -10.33 8.41
CA ALA A 703 22.51 -10.59 7.74
C ALA A 703 22.63 -11.76 6.77
N ALA A 704 23.63 -11.72 5.88
CA ALA A 704 23.86 -12.77 4.89
C ALA A 704 24.09 -14.15 5.52
N ARG A 705 24.88 -14.25 6.63
CA ARG A 705 25.07 -15.52 7.34
C ARG A 705 23.77 -16.10 7.88
N ARG A 706 22.89 -15.27 8.45
CA ARG A 706 21.58 -15.71 8.97
C ARG A 706 20.66 -16.16 7.82
N ILE A 707 20.67 -15.42 6.72
CA ILE A 707 19.88 -15.74 5.52
C ILE A 707 20.37 -17.06 4.89
N ALA A 708 21.69 -17.25 4.79
CA ALA A 708 22.28 -18.50 4.28
C ALA A 708 21.86 -19.70 5.16
N GLN A 709 21.78 -19.53 6.48
CA GLN A 709 21.30 -20.57 7.39
C GLN A 709 19.85 -20.97 7.11
N VAL A 710 18.97 -20.02 6.76
CA VAL A 710 17.58 -20.33 6.36
C VAL A 710 17.56 -21.15 5.07
N LEU A 711 18.36 -20.75 4.08
CA LEU A 711 18.48 -21.45 2.80
C LEU A 711 19.06 -22.86 2.94
N ASP A 712 20.02 -23.04 3.86
CA ASP A 712 20.70 -24.33 4.13
C ASP A 712 20.01 -25.17 5.19
N ASN A 713 18.92 -24.66 5.80
CA ASN A 713 18.23 -25.33 6.91
C ASN A 713 17.52 -26.60 6.42
N ARG A 714 18.30 -27.67 6.38
CA ARG A 714 17.81 -29.02 6.05
C ARG A 714 17.09 -29.58 7.26
N TRP A 715 15.76 -29.48 7.29
CA TRP A 715 14.94 -30.01 8.40
C TRP A 715 15.24 -31.49 8.72
N TRP A 716 15.64 -32.27 7.71
CA TRP A 716 16.05 -33.69 7.88
C TRP A 716 17.46 -33.87 8.45
N ALA A 717 18.26 -32.83 8.53
CA ALA A 717 19.59 -32.89 9.15
C ALA A 717 19.57 -32.58 10.64
N LYS A 718 18.41 -32.30 11.21
CA LYS A 718 18.18 -32.02 12.63
C LYS A 718 17.75 -33.25 13.41
N SER A 719 17.78 -34.44 12.83
CA SER A 719 17.51 -35.73 13.53
C SER A 719 18.76 -36.30 14.19
#